data_943c024b9a335d910fa6e9cce46930fc
#
_entry.id   943c024b9a335d910fa6e9cce46930fc
#
_cell.length_a   1.000
_cell.length_b   1.000
_cell.length_c   1.000
_cell.angle_alpha   90.00
_cell.angle_beta   90.00
_cell.angle_gamma   90.00
#
_symmetry.space_group_name_H-M   'P 1'
#
loop_
_entity.id
_entity.type
_entity.pdbx_description
1 polymer ?
#
loop_
_entity_poly.entity_id
_entity_poly.type
_entity_poly.pdbx_seq_one_letter_code
_entity_poly.pdbx_strand_id
1 'polypeptide(L)'
;MTTANAPLADKDCYLALKARDARFDGSFFTAVTSTGIYCRPVCSAKTPKRENCRFFRHAAQAEQAGFRPCLRCRPELAPHSVLWSIQDASYILAHQAARLLDEPDNWAPTLVASRTALPPKGALRLRPGEAGSAAPAGKDSAPTLPGSRGSLPTEGALRLRPGGAGSAAPAGKDSAPTLPGSRGSLSPEGAECRGSEPAGAGLDGTKNGCVSQSCGLQGLRLRPGEAGFSAPAGEERLPGVIAGLANRLGVSDRHVRRIFEAQFGVSPVQYLQTRRLHSAKQLLADTNLPITQVALISGFASVRRFNAAFVAHYQLNPTQMRRQGAGQSGDGITVRLGYRPPYDVAAMLEFFTRHAIPAIEFIADDTHGTWAGRTFCTETGGKPQAGWLLTRFDEARCQLVLRVSDSLRGVLPLVIHRVRALFDLDADPAAINSVLHASFPAGDGLRVPGSLDGYELAVRAVLGQQITVAAARTMAQRLVERFGEPIETPWPHLTRLFPAPAVLASASGDALGQLGIVKQRQLAIVGIARAVADKRLQLHGGADVQSTLALLKALPGIGDWTAQYIAMRALRWPDAFPAGDVALQKALGVRALKNPARQAEQASLAWKPWRSYAVIRAWSTLGAAPIATKLIAVNARPVWPRGLN
;
A
#
# COMPACT_ATOMS: atom_id res chain seq x y z
N MET A 1 19.02 19.87 9.68
CA MET A 1 18.26 19.14 8.65
C MET A 1 18.87 17.75 8.54
N THR A 2 18.46 16.84 9.40
CA THR A 2 18.87 15.43 9.36
C THR A 2 18.07 14.75 8.25
N THR A 3 18.76 14.27 7.25
CA THR A 3 18.20 13.57 6.10
C THR A 3 17.54 12.26 6.59
N ALA A 4 16.25 12.23 6.70
CA ALA A 4 15.43 11.05 7.04
C ALA A 4 15.65 9.85 6.08
N ASN A 5 16.57 9.96 5.16
CA ASN A 5 16.87 9.00 4.09
C ASN A 5 18.32 8.48 4.08
N ALA A 6 19.14 8.84 5.09
CA ALA A 6 20.49 8.30 5.17
C ALA A 6 20.39 6.77 5.38
N PRO A 7 21.20 5.96 4.68
CA PRO A 7 21.28 4.53 4.96
C PRO A 7 21.71 4.34 6.42
N LEU A 8 21.04 3.43 7.13
CA LEU A 8 21.47 3.02 8.46
C LEU A 8 22.94 2.61 8.39
N ALA A 9 23.74 3.14 9.31
CA ALA A 9 25.13 2.71 9.38
C ALA A 9 25.18 1.22 9.75
N ASP A 10 26.15 0.50 9.24
CA ASP A 10 26.35 -0.92 9.50
C ASP A 10 26.37 -1.26 11.00
N LYS A 11 26.86 -0.33 11.84
CA LYS A 11 26.86 -0.46 13.29
C LYS A 11 25.44 -0.51 13.86
N ASP A 12 24.57 0.36 13.37
CA ASP A 12 23.18 0.46 13.82
C ASP A 12 22.37 -0.75 13.35
N CYS A 13 22.60 -1.20 12.13
CA CYS A 13 22.03 -2.46 11.60
C CYS A 13 22.43 -3.65 12.48
N TYR A 14 23.68 -3.73 12.93
CA TYR A 14 24.13 -4.81 13.79
C TYR A 14 23.53 -4.74 15.20
N LEU A 15 23.36 -3.55 15.77
CA LEU A 15 22.67 -3.35 17.05
C LEU A 15 21.20 -3.78 16.95
N ALA A 16 20.50 -3.36 15.91
CA ALA A 16 19.12 -3.77 15.66
C ALA A 16 18.98 -5.30 15.48
N LEU A 17 19.93 -5.94 14.76
CA LEU A 17 19.97 -7.39 14.62
C LEU A 17 20.19 -8.08 15.99
N LYS A 18 21.11 -7.60 16.82
CA LYS A 18 21.42 -8.14 18.15
C LYS A 18 20.22 -8.05 19.08
N ALA A 19 19.51 -6.92 19.02
CA ALA A 19 18.26 -6.68 19.79
C ALA A 19 17.05 -7.41 19.21
N ARG A 20 17.13 -7.95 17.99
CA ARG A 20 16.00 -8.49 17.21
C ARG A 20 14.85 -7.50 17.10
N ASP A 21 15.20 -6.24 16.87
CA ASP A 21 14.26 -5.14 16.90
C ASP A 21 13.29 -5.17 15.72
N ALA A 22 12.03 -5.44 16.02
CA ALA A 22 10.97 -5.57 15.02
C ALA A 22 10.67 -4.26 14.27
N ARG A 23 11.05 -3.11 14.84
CA ARG A 23 10.89 -1.80 14.17
C ARG A 23 11.69 -1.69 12.87
N PHE A 24 12.82 -2.40 12.80
CA PHE A 24 13.69 -2.42 11.62
C PHE A 24 13.38 -3.57 10.65
N ASP A 25 12.34 -4.36 10.91
CA ASP A 25 12.01 -5.48 10.06
C ASP A 25 11.64 -5.03 8.64
N GLY A 26 12.33 -5.59 7.63
CA GLY A 26 12.19 -5.19 6.22
C GLY A 26 12.86 -3.85 5.85
N SER A 27 13.46 -3.12 6.80
CA SER A 27 14.26 -1.93 6.51
C SER A 27 15.66 -2.27 6.03
N PHE A 28 16.17 -3.42 6.46
CA PHE A 28 17.41 -4.02 5.96
C PHE A 28 17.38 -5.55 6.11
N PHE A 29 18.32 -6.20 5.46
CA PHE A 29 18.56 -7.64 5.54
C PHE A 29 20.01 -7.88 5.91
N THR A 30 20.27 -8.84 6.81
CA THR A 30 21.62 -9.23 7.22
C THR A 30 22.05 -10.49 6.52
N ALA A 31 23.05 -10.41 5.67
CA ALA A 31 23.66 -11.55 5.02
C ALA A 31 24.87 -12.06 5.83
N VAL A 32 24.91 -13.35 6.08
CA VAL A 32 25.93 -14.02 6.90
C VAL A 32 26.90 -14.74 5.98
N THR A 33 28.13 -14.23 5.85
CA THR A 33 29.14 -14.73 4.90
C THR A 33 29.54 -16.18 5.17
N SER A 34 29.56 -16.61 6.44
CA SER A 34 29.91 -17.98 6.81
C SER A 34 28.88 -19.03 6.42
N THR A 35 27.61 -18.63 6.18
CA THR A 35 26.51 -19.55 5.86
C THR A 35 25.93 -19.35 4.48
N GLY A 36 26.23 -18.22 3.81
CA GLY A 36 25.61 -17.83 2.54
C GLY A 36 24.12 -17.53 2.66
N ILE A 37 23.62 -17.21 3.88
CA ILE A 37 22.19 -16.99 4.15
C ILE A 37 21.97 -15.53 4.54
N TYR A 38 20.90 -14.90 4.02
CA TYR A 38 20.44 -13.62 4.53
C TYR A 38 19.16 -13.76 5.37
N CYS A 39 19.07 -12.94 6.42
CA CYS A 39 18.04 -12.97 7.44
C CYS A 39 17.38 -11.61 7.62
N ARG A 40 16.16 -11.62 8.19
CA ARG A 40 15.51 -10.43 8.75
C ARG A 40 16.19 -10.05 10.07
N PRO A 41 16.14 -8.78 10.53
CA PRO A 41 16.61 -8.37 11.85
C PRO A 41 16.01 -9.19 13.00
N VAL A 42 14.74 -9.59 12.87
CA VAL A 42 13.96 -10.34 13.87
C VAL A 42 14.24 -11.85 13.89
N CYS A 43 15.28 -12.31 13.20
CA CYS A 43 15.58 -13.74 13.10
C CYS A 43 15.89 -14.36 14.47
N SER A 44 15.24 -15.48 14.80
CA SER A 44 15.47 -16.22 16.06
C SER A 44 16.75 -17.09 16.05
N ALA A 45 17.49 -17.12 14.94
CA ALA A 45 18.80 -17.79 14.86
C ALA A 45 19.82 -17.13 15.78
N LYS A 46 20.91 -17.87 16.12
CA LYS A 46 22.03 -17.30 16.87
C LYS A 46 22.59 -16.08 16.12
N THR A 47 22.76 -14.98 16.81
CA THR A 47 23.31 -13.75 16.22
C THR A 47 24.74 -14.03 15.72
N PRO A 48 25.04 -13.78 14.45
CA PRO A 48 26.37 -13.98 13.89
C PRO A 48 27.35 -12.93 14.45
N LYS A 49 28.64 -13.22 14.39
CA LYS A 49 29.67 -12.21 14.69
C LYS A 49 29.61 -11.06 13.67
N ARG A 50 29.90 -9.83 14.10
CA ARG A 50 29.83 -8.63 13.25
C ARG A 50 30.66 -8.77 11.97
N GLU A 51 31.84 -9.34 12.06
CA GLU A 51 32.77 -9.58 10.95
C GLU A 51 32.18 -10.44 9.82
N ASN A 52 31.22 -11.31 10.14
CA ASN A 52 30.52 -12.18 9.20
C ASN A 52 29.21 -11.57 8.66
N CYS A 53 28.90 -10.31 9.00
CA CYS A 53 27.65 -9.67 8.61
C CYS A 53 27.89 -8.66 7.49
N ARG A 54 27.07 -8.76 6.44
CA ARG A 54 26.88 -7.73 5.41
C ARG A 54 25.43 -7.29 5.45
N PHE A 55 25.19 -5.99 5.29
CA PHE A 55 23.84 -5.44 5.36
C PHE A 55 23.40 -4.95 4.00
N PHE A 56 22.15 -5.24 3.65
CA PHE A 56 21.53 -4.88 2.38
C PHE A 56 20.17 -4.24 2.64
N ARG A 57 19.82 -3.20 1.92
CA ARG A 57 18.52 -2.55 2.03
C ARG A 57 17.39 -3.41 1.46
N HIS A 58 17.67 -4.09 0.37
CA HIS A 58 16.68 -4.90 -0.34
C HIS A 58 17.12 -6.35 -0.42
N ALA A 59 16.16 -7.27 -0.26
CA ALA A 59 16.40 -8.70 -0.40
C ALA A 59 17.06 -9.04 -1.74
N ALA A 60 16.63 -8.38 -2.82
CA ALA A 60 17.19 -8.58 -4.17
C ALA A 60 18.70 -8.26 -4.25
N GLN A 61 19.20 -7.29 -3.48
CA GLN A 61 20.64 -6.99 -3.39
C GLN A 61 21.41 -8.12 -2.71
N ALA A 62 20.85 -8.67 -1.61
CA ALA A 62 21.48 -9.80 -0.93
C ALA A 62 21.53 -11.04 -1.84
N GLU A 63 20.46 -11.26 -2.61
CA GLU A 63 20.36 -12.36 -3.57
C GLU A 63 21.32 -12.19 -4.75
N GLN A 64 21.43 -10.98 -5.29
CA GLN A 64 22.43 -10.66 -6.31
C GLN A 64 23.86 -10.88 -5.82
N ALA A 65 24.11 -10.62 -4.52
CA ALA A 65 25.39 -10.89 -3.88
C ALA A 65 25.62 -12.38 -3.55
N GLY A 66 24.73 -13.30 -3.99
CA GLY A 66 24.86 -14.75 -3.85
C GLY A 66 24.34 -15.33 -2.54
N PHE A 67 23.64 -14.55 -1.72
CA PHE A 67 23.05 -15.05 -0.48
C PHE A 67 21.64 -15.58 -0.72
N ARG A 68 21.29 -16.69 -0.07
CA ARG A 68 19.96 -17.28 -0.12
C ARG A 68 19.11 -16.88 1.09
N PRO A 69 17.78 -16.79 0.96
CA PRO A 69 16.92 -16.38 2.05
C PRO A 69 16.83 -17.45 3.16
N CYS A 70 16.80 -16.99 4.40
CA CYS A 70 16.63 -17.82 5.57
C CYS A 70 15.26 -18.50 5.59
N LEU A 71 15.24 -19.82 5.87
CA LEU A 71 13.99 -20.60 5.97
C LEU A 71 13.27 -20.37 7.31
N ARG A 72 14.02 -20.03 8.38
CA ARG A 72 13.47 -19.85 9.73
C ARG A 72 12.76 -18.51 9.88
N CYS A 73 13.41 -17.39 9.54
CA CYS A 73 12.82 -16.06 9.70
C CYS A 73 11.95 -15.62 8.51
N ARG A 74 11.99 -16.37 7.40
CA ARG A 74 11.10 -16.16 6.26
C ARG A 74 11.14 -14.71 5.74
N PRO A 75 12.23 -14.30 5.03
CA PRO A 75 12.37 -12.94 4.52
C PRO A 75 11.20 -12.45 3.66
N GLU A 76 10.46 -13.36 3.03
CA GLU A 76 9.25 -13.07 2.27
C GLU A 76 8.09 -12.50 3.10
N LEU A 77 8.11 -12.67 4.42
CA LEU A 77 7.12 -12.09 5.33
C LEU A 77 7.48 -10.68 5.78
N ALA A 78 8.71 -10.22 5.49
CA ALA A 78 9.13 -8.89 5.89
C ALA A 78 8.21 -7.81 5.29
N PRO A 79 7.84 -6.78 6.05
CA PRO A 79 7.17 -5.63 5.51
C PRO A 79 8.00 -4.96 4.42
N HIS A 80 7.35 -4.46 3.37
CA HIS A 80 8.05 -3.78 2.29
C HIS A 80 8.56 -2.43 2.77
N SER A 81 9.74 -2.03 2.31
CA SER A 81 10.24 -0.68 2.57
C SER A 81 9.60 0.27 1.56
N VAL A 82 8.72 1.15 2.05
CA VAL A 82 8.14 2.24 1.26
C VAL A 82 8.83 3.52 1.66
N LEU A 83 9.79 3.95 0.88
CA LEU A 83 10.46 5.23 1.07
C LEU A 83 9.79 6.29 0.19
N TRP A 84 9.67 7.52 0.72
CA TRP A 84 9.11 8.65 0.02
C TRP A 84 10.09 9.82 -0.01
N SER A 85 10.26 10.42 -1.18
CA SER A 85 10.95 11.69 -1.35
C SER A 85 10.09 12.60 -2.22
N ILE A 86 10.05 13.88 -1.88
CA ILE A 86 9.35 14.91 -2.66
C ILE A 86 10.32 15.76 -3.48
N GLN A 87 11.62 15.51 -3.36
CA GLN A 87 12.66 16.40 -3.90
C GLN A 87 13.39 15.83 -5.11
N ASP A 88 13.35 14.51 -5.34
CA ASP A 88 14.07 13.87 -6.44
C ASP A 88 13.10 13.14 -7.38
N ALA A 89 12.95 13.66 -8.59
CA ALA A 89 12.10 13.09 -9.62
C ALA A 89 12.53 11.67 -10.00
N SER A 90 13.83 11.38 -10.05
CA SER A 90 14.36 10.05 -10.36
C SER A 90 14.02 9.05 -9.26
N TYR A 91 14.09 9.49 -8.00
CA TYR A 91 13.68 8.70 -6.83
C TYR A 91 12.18 8.38 -6.89
N ILE A 92 11.33 9.37 -7.15
CA ILE A 92 9.88 9.20 -7.26
C ILE A 92 9.56 8.19 -8.37
N LEU A 93 10.13 8.36 -9.55
CA LEU A 93 9.90 7.46 -10.70
C LEU A 93 10.40 6.03 -10.41
N ALA A 94 11.56 5.86 -9.78
CA ALA A 94 12.07 4.53 -9.42
C ALA A 94 11.15 3.81 -8.42
N HIS A 95 10.61 4.53 -7.43
CA HIS A 95 9.65 3.98 -6.48
C HIS A 95 8.27 3.72 -7.08
N GLN A 96 7.82 4.55 -8.01
CA GLN A 96 6.61 4.26 -8.81
C GLN A 96 6.81 2.99 -9.64
N ALA A 97 7.99 2.83 -10.27
CA ALA A 97 8.35 1.62 -10.99
C ALA A 97 8.30 0.38 -10.09
N ALA A 98 8.88 0.45 -8.89
CA ALA A 98 8.86 -0.66 -7.93
C ALA A 98 7.43 -1.01 -7.50
N ARG A 99 6.56 -0.04 -7.23
CA ARG A 99 5.14 -0.27 -6.91
C ARG A 99 4.40 -0.96 -8.04
N LEU A 100 4.63 -0.52 -9.28
CA LEU A 100 4.04 -1.16 -10.45
C LEU A 100 4.53 -2.61 -10.61
N LEU A 101 5.79 -2.89 -10.25
CA LEU A 101 6.34 -4.26 -10.24
C LEU A 101 5.84 -5.09 -9.04
N ASP A 102 5.48 -4.47 -7.94
CA ASP A 102 4.90 -5.14 -6.78
C ASP A 102 3.43 -5.52 -6.97
N GLU A 103 2.74 -4.93 -7.96
CA GLU A 103 1.36 -5.29 -8.29
C GLU A 103 1.31 -6.64 -9.03
N PRO A 104 0.66 -7.67 -8.45
CA PRO A 104 0.59 -9.01 -9.04
C PRO A 104 -0.10 -9.07 -10.40
N ASP A 105 -0.97 -8.11 -10.72
CA ASP A 105 -1.60 -8.00 -12.05
C ASP A 105 -0.56 -7.83 -13.16
N ASN A 106 0.61 -7.25 -12.85
CA ASN A 106 1.73 -7.10 -13.77
C ASN A 106 2.62 -8.36 -13.85
N TRP A 107 2.36 -9.40 -13.02
CA TRP A 107 3.12 -10.65 -13.00
C TRP A 107 2.61 -11.67 -14.01
N ALA A 108 1.34 -11.58 -14.40
CA ALA A 108 0.79 -12.50 -15.38
C ALA A 108 1.70 -12.50 -16.63
N PRO A 109 2.15 -13.69 -17.13
CA PRO A 109 2.74 -13.73 -18.44
C PRO A 109 1.67 -13.14 -19.35
N THR A 110 2.02 -12.07 -20.08
CA THR A 110 1.17 -11.57 -21.14
C THR A 110 0.95 -12.77 -22.06
N LEU A 111 -0.15 -13.47 -21.86
CA LEU A 111 -0.62 -14.46 -22.81
C LEU A 111 -0.66 -13.68 -24.10
N VAL A 112 0.28 -14.01 -25.00
CA VAL A 112 0.48 -13.47 -26.31
C VAL A 112 -0.86 -12.99 -26.81
N ALA A 113 -1.05 -11.66 -26.78
CA ALA A 113 -2.12 -11.05 -27.53
C ALA A 113 -1.95 -11.60 -28.94
N SER A 114 -2.92 -12.45 -29.30
CA SER A 114 -3.01 -13.11 -30.57
C SER A 114 -2.50 -12.19 -31.68
N ARG A 115 -1.64 -12.71 -32.51
CA ARG A 115 -1.19 -12.18 -33.78
C ARG A 115 -2.38 -11.89 -34.71
N THR A 116 -3.19 -10.87 -34.41
CA THR A 116 -4.18 -10.32 -35.35
C THR A 116 -4.66 -8.98 -34.83
N ALA A 117 -3.84 -7.97 -34.92
CA ALA A 117 -4.23 -6.59 -35.16
C ALA A 117 -3.01 -5.84 -35.63
N LEU A 118 -2.78 -5.88 -36.93
CA LEU A 118 -1.99 -4.87 -37.63
C LEU A 118 -2.66 -3.52 -37.37
N PRO A 119 -1.93 -2.49 -36.90
CA PRO A 119 -2.49 -1.15 -36.83
C PRO A 119 -2.81 -0.69 -38.27
N PRO A 120 -3.89 0.07 -38.48
CA PRO A 120 -4.19 0.61 -39.79
C PRO A 120 -3.02 1.47 -40.25
N LYS A 121 -2.53 1.19 -41.45
CA LYS A 121 -1.56 2.01 -42.18
C LYS A 121 -2.18 3.40 -42.37
N GLY A 122 -1.66 4.41 -41.67
CA GLY A 122 -2.09 5.79 -41.85
C GLY A 122 -2.01 6.65 -40.59
N ALA A 123 -0.86 6.70 -39.93
CA ALA A 123 -0.57 7.78 -38.98
C ALA A 123 0.68 8.50 -39.47
N LEU A 124 0.49 9.73 -39.93
CA LEU A 124 1.53 10.65 -40.38
C LEU A 124 2.62 10.80 -39.31
N ARG A 125 3.84 10.48 -39.68
CA ARG A 125 5.03 10.90 -38.93
C ARG A 125 5.29 12.38 -39.26
N LEU A 126 5.07 13.27 -38.30
CA LEU A 126 5.64 14.61 -38.37
C LEU A 126 7.12 14.54 -38.01
N ARG A 127 7.98 14.81 -39.00
CA ARG A 127 9.40 15.14 -38.79
C ARG A 127 9.51 16.65 -38.58
N PRO A 128 10.32 17.15 -37.66
CA PRO A 128 10.60 18.58 -37.55
C PRO A 128 11.72 18.98 -38.56
N GLY A 129 11.47 20.08 -39.27
CA GLY A 129 12.50 20.90 -39.90
C GLY A 129 12.69 20.72 -41.38
N GLU A 130 12.12 21.65 -42.18
CA GLU A 130 12.85 22.38 -43.20
C GLU A 130 11.95 23.50 -43.76
N ALA A 131 12.43 24.73 -43.65
CA ALA A 131 11.84 25.93 -44.23
C ALA A 131 12.26 26.03 -45.69
N GLY A 132 11.33 26.42 -46.57
CA GLY A 132 11.67 26.70 -47.99
C GLY A 132 10.47 27.03 -48.86
N SER A 133 10.25 28.28 -49.04
CA SER A 133 9.61 29.16 -50.06
C SER A 133 8.92 28.58 -51.30
N ALA A 134 7.88 29.34 -51.68
CA ALA A 134 7.37 29.70 -53.02
C ALA A 134 5.98 29.21 -53.41
N ALA A 135 5.08 30.16 -53.56
CA ALA A 135 3.82 30.09 -54.32
C ALA A 135 4.12 30.16 -55.85
N PRO A 136 3.16 30.15 -56.84
CA PRO A 136 1.71 30.41 -56.70
C PRO A 136 0.78 29.62 -57.69
N ALA A 137 -0.55 29.91 -57.57
CA ALA A 137 -1.59 30.04 -58.64
C ALA A 137 -2.43 28.82 -59.07
N GLY A 138 -3.75 29.06 -59.09
CA GLY A 138 -4.73 28.48 -59.99
C GLY A 138 -6.01 27.97 -59.35
N LYS A 139 -6.98 28.79 -59.16
CA LYS A 139 -8.31 28.98 -59.80
C LYS A 139 -9.35 27.85 -59.73
N ASP A 140 -10.54 28.29 -59.32
CA ASP A 140 -11.93 27.93 -59.69
C ASP A 140 -12.59 26.81 -58.88
N SER A 141 -13.70 26.95 -58.19
CA SER A 141 -15.03 27.48 -58.46
C SER A 141 -15.91 27.30 -57.23
N ALA A 142 -16.67 28.31 -56.84
CA ALA A 142 -17.83 28.19 -55.95
C ALA A 142 -19.09 27.73 -56.73
N PRO A 143 -20.17 27.30 -56.07
CA PRO A 143 -21.33 28.14 -55.93
C PRO A 143 -22.07 28.10 -54.56
N THR A 144 -22.36 29.26 -54.07
CA THR A 144 -23.66 29.95 -53.90
C THR A 144 -24.64 29.46 -52.81
N LEU A 145 -24.88 30.43 -51.93
CA LEU A 145 -25.92 30.53 -50.86
C LEU A 145 -27.36 30.65 -51.43
N PRO A 146 -28.43 30.63 -50.55
CA PRO A 146 -28.95 31.83 -49.91
C PRO A 146 -29.41 31.57 -48.43
N GLY A 147 -29.46 32.46 -47.45
CA GLY A 147 -29.80 33.88 -47.38
C GLY A 147 -31.07 34.08 -46.49
N SER A 148 -30.92 34.77 -45.32
CA SER A 148 -31.81 35.81 -44.82
C SER A 148 -31.49 36.06 -43.33
N ARG A 149 -30.95 37.21 -43.04
CA ARG A 149 -31.43 38.53 -42.52
C ARG A 149 -32.08 38.44 -41.13
N GLY A 150 -31.52 39.29 -40.21
CA GLY A 150 -32.16 39.75 -38.99
C GLY A 150 -31.15 40.40 -38.03
N SER A 151 -30.90 41.65 -38.26
CA SER A 151 -30.52 42.88 -37.54
C SER A 151 -30.24 42.84 -36.03
N LEU A 152 -29.13 43.56 -35.70
CA LEU A 152 -28.75 44.19 -34.43
C LEU A 152 -29.70 45.33 -33.98
N PRO A 153 -29.67 45.79 -32.72
CA PRO A 153 -28.84 46.96 -32.40
C PRO A 153 -28.10 46.94 -31.04
N THR A 154 -26.97 47.52 -31.07
CA THR A 154 -26.12 48.47 -30.33
C THR A 154 -26.60 49.05 -28.98
N GLU A 155 -25.57 49.28 -28.16
CA GLU A 155 -25.24 50.38 -27.24
C GLU A 155 -25.42 50.19 -25.73
N GLY A 156 -24.32 50.57 -25.01
CA GLY A 156 -24.36 50.97 -23.60
C GLY A 156 -23.02 50.82 -22.86
N ALA A 157 -22.03 51.62 -23.28
CA ALA A 157 -20.81 51.84 -22.50
C ALA A 157 -21.06 52.74 -21.30
N LEU A 158 -20.52 52.39 -20.14
CA LEU A 158 -20.25 53.39 -19.08
C LEU A 158 -18.96 53.04 -18.34
N ARG A 159 -17.98 53.88 -18.62
CA ARG A 159 -16.76 54.04 -17.82
C ARG A 159 -17.07 54.90 -16.61
N LEU A 160 -16.46 54.60 -15.46
CA LEU A 160 -16.04 55.61 -14.49
C LEU A 160 -14.83 55.13 -13.67
N ARG A 161 -13.81 55.94 -13.71
CA ARG A 161 -12.60 56.01 -12.87
C ARG A 161 -12.77 57.16 -11.86
N PRO A 162 -11.74 57.51 -11.05
CA PRO A 162 -11.35 57.04 -9.73
C PRO A 162 -11.28 58.26 -8.74
N GLY A 163 -11.04 57.98 -7.47
CA GLY A 163 -10.65 58.99 -6.47
C GLY A 163 -10.62 58.34 -5.10
N GLY A 164 -9.72 58.53 -4.21
CA GLY A 164 -8.67 59.43 -3.93
C GLY A 164 -8.40 59.38 -2.43
N ALA A 165 -7.16 59.21 -2.06
CA ALA A 165 -6.35 59.67 -0.95
C ALA A 165 -6.98 60.04 0.44
N GLY A 166 -6.21 59.66 1.49
CA GLY A 166 -6.23 60.25 2.84
C GLY A 166 -5.75 59.22 3.88
N SER A 167 -4.55 59.16 4.22
CA SER A 167 -3.63 59.67 5.24
C SER A 167 -4.21 59.67 6.67
N ALA A 168 -3.58 58.95 7.58
CA ALA A 168 -2.95 59.40 8.81
C ALA A 168 -2.73 58.21 9.81
N ALA A 169 -1.49 58.05 10.21
CA ALA A 169 -1.12 57.41 11.49
C ALA A 169 -1.23 58.46 12.61
N PRO A 170 -1.24 58.11 13.91
CA PRO A 170 0.03 57.85 14.60
C PRO A 170 -0.01 56.79 15.71
N ALA A 171 1.15 56.23 15.95
CA ALA A 171 1.91 55.92 17.15
C ALA A 171 1.21 55.79 18.53
N GLY A 172 1.50 54.72 19.21
CA GLY A 172 1.32 54.54 20.66
C GLY A 172 2.09 53.32 21.13
N LYS A 173 3.13 53.59 21.88
CA LYS A 173 4.12 52.72 22.55
C LYS A 173 3.55 52.06 23.77
N ASP A 174 4.37 51.06 24.26
CA ASP A 174 4.53 50.50 25.61
C ASP A 174 3.59 49.32 25.94
N SER A 175 3.98 48.17 26.44
CA SER A 175 5.04 47.77 27.37
C SER A 175 5.04 46.24 27.49
N ALA A 176 6.17 45.65 27.55
CA ALA A 176 6.37 44.27 28.03
C ALA A 176 6.29 44.22 29.56
N PRO A 177 5.95 43.10 30.16
CA PRO A 177 6.56 42.74 31.43
C PRO A 177 7.36 41.46 31.39
N THR A 178 8.47 41.61 32.03
CA THR A 178 9.59 40.76 32.41
C THR A 178 9.18 39.55 33.26
N LEU A 179 9.94 38.45 33.05
CA LEU A 179 10.05 37.28 33.91
C LEU A 179 10.64 37.59 35.31
N PRO A 180 10.47 36.73 36.29
CA PRO A 180 11.56 36.42 37.17
C PRO A 180 11.99 34.95 37.11
N GLY A 181 13.29 34.78 37.04
CA GLY A 181 13.96 33.51 37.21
C GLY A 181 14.16 33.16 38.67
N SER A 182 14.32 31.86 38.93
CA SER A 182 15.06 31.38 40.09
C SER A 182 15.85 30.13 39.72
N ARG A 183 17.16 30.27 39.94
CA ARG A 183 18.19 29.21 39.95
C ARG A 183 17.97 28.29 41.14
N GLY A 184 18.28 27.01 40.96
CA GLY A 184 18.45 26.05 42.03
C GLY A 184 19.21 24.84 41.53
N SER A 185 20.50 24.90 41.64
CA SER A 185 21.45 23.80 41.52
C SER A 185 21.39 22.89 42.74
N LEU A 186 21.44 21.58 42.57
CA LEU A 186 22.02 20.61 43.51
C LEU A 186 22.18 19.24 42.78
N SER A 187 23.37 18.80 42.64
CA SER A 187 23.85 17.41 42.52
C SER A 187 24.69 17.09 43.77
N PRO A 188 25.20 15.89 43.93
CA PRO A 188 24.69 14.52 43.95
C PRO A 188 25.08 13.77 45.24
N GLU A 189 24.52 12.60 45.49
CA GLU A 189 25.03 11.54 46.41
C GLU A 189 24.19 10.30 46.12
N GLY A 190 24.62 9.11 45.76
CA GLY A 190 25.67 8.30 46.38
C GLY A 190 24.99 7.26 47.31
N ALA A 191 24.65 6.05 46.77
CA ALA A 191 24.44 4.88 47.64
C ALA A 191 24.73 3.59 46.85
N GLU A 192 25.89 3.04 47.13
CA GLU A 192 26.26 1.63 46.94
C GLU A 192 25.39 0.74 47.86
N CYS A 193 24.98 -0.41 47.37
CA CYS A 193 24.73 -1.58 48.22
C CYS A 193 25.29 -2.84 47.55
N ARG A 194 26.31 -3.35 48.24
CA ARG A 194 26.96 -4.67 48.07
C ARG A 194 25.95 -5.80 48.40
N GLY A 195 25.90 -6.85 47.66
CA GLY A 195 26.53 -8.14 47.87
C GLY A 195 25.84 -9.07 48.86
N SER A 196 25.44 -10.23 48.37
CA SER A 196 25.67 -11.51 49.08
C SER A 196 25.15 -12.68 48.19
N GLU A 197 26.10 -13.49 47.73
CA GLU A 197 25.85 -14.90 47.47
C GLU A 197 25.66 -15.63 48.80
N PRO A 198 24.98 -16.80 48.77
CA PRO A 198 25.69 -17.96 49.24
C PRO A 198 25.56 -19.20 48.33
N ALA A 199 26.61 -19.98 48.51
CA ALA A 199 26.94 -21.22 47.87
C ALA A 199 26.12 -22.42 48.36
N GLY A 200 26.00 -23.46 47.47
CA GLY A 200 26.37 -24.82 47.83
C GLY A 200 25.23 -25.83 48.09
N ALA A 201 25.23 -26.82 47.29
CA ALA A 201 24.99 -28.27 47.46
C ALA A 201 24.18 -28.78 46.27
N GLY A 202 24.57 -29.65 45.40
CA GLY A 202 25.19 -30.98 45.52
C GLY A 202 24.14 -32.08 45.43
N LEU A 203 24.24 -32.90 44.42
CA LEU A 203 23.85 -34.31 44.29
C LEU A 203 22.84 -34.62 43.17
N ASP A 204 23.44 -35.36 42.23
CA ASP A 204 23.10 -36.69 41.68
C ASP A 204 21.94 -36.83 40.68
N GLY A 205 22.29 -37.10 39.48
CA GLY A 205 22.24 -38.35 38.78
C GLY A 205 20.87 -38.86 38.34
N THR A 206 20.55 -38.66 37.05
CA THR A 206 20.05 -39.81 36.25
C THR A 206 20.23 -39.51 34.75
N LYS A 207 20.93 -40.41 34.12
CA LYS A 207 21.12 -40.55 32.68
C LYS A 207 19.81 -40.94 32.01
N ASN A 208 19.38 -40.19 31.01
CA ASN A 208 18.60 -40.75 29.91
C ASN A 208 19.10 -40.20 28.60
N GLY A 209 19.70 -41.08 27.84
CA GLY A 209 20.28 -40.82 26.55
C GLY A 209 19.21 -40.54 25.51
N CYS A 210 19.36 -39.48 24.79
CA CYS A 210 18.70 -39.26 23.53
C CYS A 210 19.74 -39.31 22.43
N VAL A 211 19.64 -40.37 21.62
CA VAL A 211 20.49 -40.68 20.49
C VAL A 211 20.36 -39.59 19.44
N SER A 212 21.40 -38.79 19.29
CA SER A 212 21.55 -37.87 18.17
C SER A 212 22.08 -38.65 16.96
N GLN A 213 21.18 -38.98 16.04
CA GLN A 213 21.61 -39.38 14.70
C GLN A 213 22.15 -38.14 13.97
N SER A 214 23.46 -38.04 13.94
CA SER A 214 24.21 -37.16 13.07
C SER A 214 24.17 -37.67 11.64
N CYS A 215 23.32 -37.07 10.82
CA CYS A 215 23.37 -37.25 9.37
C CYS A 215 24.57 -36.46 8.84
N GLY A 216 25.65 -37.18 8.51
CA GLY A 216 26.86 -36.62 7.93
C GLY A 216 26.61 -36.04 6.54
N LEU A 217 26.72 -34.75 6.40
CA LEU A 217 26.95 -34.06 5.14
C LEU A 217 28.41 -33.59 5.16
N GLN A 218 29.26 -34.37 4.54
CA GLN A 218 30.65 -33.98 4.26
C GLN A 218 30.70 -32.74 3.41
N GLY A 219 31.46 -31.78 3.89
CA GLY A 219 31.57 -30.44 3.34
C GLY A 219 32.30 -30.39 1.99
N LEU A 220 31.70 -29.70 1.08
CA LEU A 220 32.40 -28.99 0.01
C LEU A 220 32.69 -27.58 0.51
N ARG A 221 33.93 -27.36 0.97
CA ARG A 221 34.47 -26.03 1.23
C ARG A 221 34.76 -25.37 -0.11
N LEU A 222 33.89 -24.44 -0.53
CA LEU A 222 34.21 -23.47 -1.57
C LEU A 222 35.03 -22.33 -0.95
N ARG A 223 36.23 -22.10 -1.47
CA ARG A 223 37.10 -20.98 -1.12
C ARG A 223 36.42 -19.66 -1.53
N PRO A 224 36.47 -18.58 -0.72
CA PRO A 224 36.02 -17.26 -1.13
C PRO A 224 37.09 -16.62 -2.01
N GLY A 225 36.74 -16.35 -3.25
CA GLY A 225 37.59 -15.62 -4.17
C GLY A 225 37.81 -16.39 -5.48
N GLU A 226 37.11 -16.00 -6.53
CA GLU A 226 37.11 -16.52 -7.89
C GLU A 226 35.86 -17.37 -8.25
N ALA A 227 34.71 -16.73 -8.25
CA ALA A 227 33.64 -17.09 -9.13
C ALA A 227 33.09 -15.81 -9.72
N GLY A 228 33.60 -15.44 -10.88
CA GLY A 228 32.86 -14.58 -11.79
C GLY A 228 31.52 -15.24 -12.03
N PHE A 229 30.49 -14.73 -11.38
CA PHE A 229 29.12 -15.17 -11.62
C PHE A 229 28.77 -14.80 -13.07
N SER A 230 28.97 -15.74 -13.97
CA SER A 230 28.24 -15.74 -15.24
C SER A 230 26.79 -15.62 -14.88
N ALA A 231 26.10 -14.62 -15.41
CA ALA A 231 24.66 -14.49 -15.29
C ALA A 231 24.02 -15.85 -15.54
N PRO A 232 23.12 -16.35 -14.68
CA PRO A 232 22.53 -17.67 -14.87
C PRO A 232 21.91 -17.72 -16.27
N ALA A 233 22.32 -18.71 -17.05
CA ALA A 233 21.81 -18.96 -18.38
C ALA A 233 20.29 -19.12 -18.30
N GLY A 234 19.55 -18.08 -18.61
CA GLY A 234 18.10 -18.02 -18.49
C GLY A 234 17.58 -16.67 -18.07
N GLU A 235 18.26 -15.55 -18.39
CA GLU A 235 17.59 -14.25 -18.30
C GLU A 235 16.28 -14.35 -19.05
N GLU A 236 15.19 -14.37 -18.30
CA GLU A 236 13.85 -14.24 -18.84
C GLU A 236 13.84 -12.90 -19.59
N ARG A 237 14.00 -12.95 -20.89
CA ARG A 237 13.75 -11.78 -21.74
C ARG A 237 12.27 -11.45 -21.51
N LEU A 238 12.01 -10.49 -20.62
CA LEU A 238 10.71 -9.86 -20.40
C LEU A 238 10.69 -8.50 -21.11
N PRO A 239 10.87 -8.44 -22.46
CA PRO A 239 10.93 -7.16 -23.17
C PRO A 239 9.63 -6.39 -23.02
N GLY A 240 8.51 -7.07 -22.78
CA GLY A 240 7.20 -6.44 -22.58
C GLY A 240 7.01 -5.78 -21.22
N VAL A 241 7.61 -6.30 -20.14
CA VAL A 241 7.41 -5.75 -18.79
C VAL A 241 8.08 -4.39 -18.64
N ILE A 242 9.34 -4.25 -19.09
CA ILE A 242 10.07 -2.98 -18.98
C ILE A 242 9.48 -1.94 -19.94
N ALA A 243 9.14 -2.33 -21.16
CA ALA A 243 8.49 -1.43 -22.12
C ALA A 243 7.12 -0.97 -21.61
N GLY A 244 6.33 -1.88 -21.02
CA GLY A 244 5.06 -1.55 -20.37
C GLY A 244 5.25 -0.60 -19.19
N LEU A 245 6.27 -0.83 -18.36
CA LEU A 245 6.63 0.03 -17.23
C LEU A 245 7.07 1.42 -17.71
N ALA A 246 7.93 1.49 -18.72
CA ALA A 246 8.43 2.72 -19.33
C ALA A 246 7.30 3.55 -19.94
N ASN A 247 6.38 2.90 -20.67
CA ASN A 247 5.21 3.56 -21.24
C ASN A 247 4.28 4.12 -20.15
N ARG A 248 4.05 3.38 -19.06
CA ARG A 248 3.22 3.84 -17.92
C ARG A 248 3.85 5.02 -17.17
N LEU A 249 5.17 5.07 -17.11
CA LEU A 249 5.92 6.14 -16.46
C LEU A 249 6.23 7.32 -17.40
N GLY A 250 5.90 7.21 -18.69
CA GLY A 250 6.19 8.27 -19.68
C GLY A 250 7.67 8.49 -19.95
N VAL A 251 8.52 7.46 -19.76
CA VAL A 251 9.98 7.55 -19.92
C VAL A 251 10.51 6.40 -20.78
N SER A 252 11.80 6.47 -21.19
CA SER A 252 12.42 5.39 -21.96
C SER A 252 12.82 4.19 -21.09
N ASP A 253 12.87 2.98 -21.67
CA ASP A 253 13.34 1.75 -21.01
C ASP A 253 14.72 1.93 -20.38
N ARG A 254 15.64 2.61 -21.10
CA ARG A 254 16.99 2.90 -20.61
C ARG A 254 16.96 3.78 -19.35
N HIS A 255 16.08 4.79 -19.34
CA HIS A 255 15.93 5.67 -18.19
C HIS A 255 15.39 4.92 -16.97
N VAL A 256 14.33 4.09 -17.15
CA VAL A 256 13.80 3.24 -16.07
C VAL A 256 14.90 2.36 -15.48
N ARG A 257 15.67 1.64 -16.31
CA ARG A 257 16.75 0.77 -15.82
C ARG A 257 17.76 1.57 -15.00
N ARG A 258 18.23 2.70 -15.53
CA ARG A 258 19.25 3.53 -14.87
C ARG A 258 18.80 4.05 -13.50
N ILE A 259 17.58 4.64 -13.41
CA ILE A 259 17.08 5.19 -12.15
C ILE A 259 16.76 4.08 -11.15
N PHE A 260 16.25 2.95 -11.63
CA PHE A 260 15.91 1.80 -10.77
C PHE A 260 17.17 1.16 -10.20
N GLU A 261 18.20 0.95 -11.02
CA GLU A 261 19.49 0.40 -10.60
C GLU A 261 20.22 1.33 -9.61
N ALA A 262 20.20 2.65 -9.89
CA ALA A 262 20.76 3.64 -8.98
C ALA A 262 20.05 3.63 -7.60
N GLN A 263 18.72 3.38 -7.56
CA GLN A 263 17.95 3.42 -6.33
C GLN A 263 17.90 2.08 -5.59
N PHE A 264 17.74 0.98 -6.31
CA PHE A 264 17.54 -0.35 -5.73
C PHE A 264 18.78 -1.24 -5.80
N GLY A 265 19.82 -0.82 -6.52
CA GLY A 265 21.07 -1.58 -6.69
C GLY A 265 20.90 -2.87 -7.51
N VAL A 266 19.75 -3.07 -8.13
CA VAL A 266 19.42 -4.23 -8.98
C VAL A 266 18.58 -3.78 -10.17
N SER A 267 18.56 -4.57 -11.25
CA SER A 267 17.69 -4.29 -12.39
C SER A 267 16.20 -4.50 -12.03
N PRO A 268 15.25 -3.83 -12.72
CA PRO A 268 13.82 -4.07 -12.53
C PRO A 268 13.42 -5.53 -12.74
N VAL A 269 14.09 -6.24 -13.65
CA VAL A 269 13.83 -7.67 -13.92
C VAL A 269 14.25 -8.54 -12.76
N GLN A 270 15.43 -8.31 -12.21
CA GLN A 270 15.93 -9.03 -11.02
C GLN A 270 15.02 -8.77 -9.80
N TYR A 271 14.62 -7.51 -9.59
CA TYR A 271 13.68 -7.15 -8.54
C TYR A 271 12.37 -7.93 -8.68
N LEU A 272 11.76 -7.93 -9.87
CA LEU A 272 10.53 -8.67 -10.15
C LEU A 272 10.72 -10.18 -9.94
N GLN A 273 11.84 -10.75 -10.36
CA GLN A 273 12.14 -12.17 -10.17
C GLN A 273 12.22 -12.54 -8.68
N THR A 274 12.91 -11.73 -7.87
CA THR A 274 12.94 -11.90 -6.40
C THR A 274 11.53 -11.85 -5.82
N ARG A 275 10.69 -10.89 -6.25
CA ARG A 275 9.31 -10.77 -5.78
C ARG A 275 8.47 -12.01 -6.11
N ARG A 276 8.56 -12.52 -7.34
CA ARG A 276 7.90 -13.76 -7.77
C ARG A 276 8.36 -14.97 -6.96
N LEU A 277 9.67 -15.12 -6.72
CA LEU A 277 10.23 -16.22 -5.93
C LEU A 277 9.82 -16.15 -4.45
N HIS A 278 9.78 -14.95 -3.86
CA HIS A 278 9.29 -14.73 -2.51
C HIS A 278 7.81 -15.11 -2.39
N SER A 279 6.97 -14.67 -3.33
CA SER A 279 5.55 -15.06 -3.38
C SER A 279 5.40 -16.57 -3.49
N ALA A 280 6.14 -17.22 -4.40
CA ALA A 280 6.12 -18.67 -4.55
C ALA A 280 6.54 -19.40 -3.27
N LYS A 281 7.60 -18.94 -2.60
CA LYS A 281 8.06 -19.50 -1.32
C LYS A 281 7.01 -19.36 -0.24
N GLN A 282 6.35 -18.18 -0.16
CA GLN A 282 5.27 -17.96 0.79
C GLN A 282 4.11 -18.92 0.54
N LEU A 283 3.68 -19.06 -0.71
CA LEU A 283 2.61 -19.99 -1.09
C LEU A 283 2.97 -21.45 -0.80
N LEU A 284 4.21 -21.87 -1.06
CA LEU A 284 4.68 -23.23 -0.74
C LEU A 284 4.70 -23.52 0.75
N ALA A 285 5.03 -22.52 1.58
CA ALA A 285 5.13 -22.68 3.02
C ALA A 285 3.77 -22.56 3.74
N ASP A 286 2.86 -21.73 3.23
CA ASP A 286 1.60 -21.39 3.90
C ASP A 286 0.40 -22.14 3.31
N THR A 287 0.54 -22.80 2.14
CA THR A 287 -0.59 -23.40 1.43
C THR A 287 -0.28 -24.81 0.92
N ASN A 288 -1.35 -25.60 0.68
CA ASN A 288 -1.28 -26.90 0.02
C ASN A 288 -1.48 -26.85 -1.50
N LEU A 289 -1.34 -25.65 -2.12
CA LEU A 289 -1.52 -25.47 -3.56
C LEU A 289 -0.59 -26.40 -4.35
N PRO A 290 -1.04 -27.03 -5.44
CA PRO A 290 -0.16 -27.79 -6.34
C PRO A 290 1.01 -26.91 -6.82
N ILE A 291 2.21 -27.49 -6.93
CA ILE A 291 3.41 -26.73 -7.36
C ILE A 291 3.21 -26.06 -8.72
N THR A 292 2.46 -26.72 -9.61
CA THR A 292 2.08 -26.17 -10.91
C THR A 292 1.27 -24.89 -10.78
N GLN A 293 0.32 -24.85 -9.86
CA GLN A 293 -0.47 -23.64 -9.58
C GLN A 293 0.38 -22.56 -8.93
N VAL A 294 1.22 -22.91 -7.93
CA VAL A 294 2.14 -21.96 -7.31
C VAL A 294 3.01 -21.27 -8.35
N ALA A 295 3.57 -22.03 -9.30
CA ALA A 295 4.39 -21.48 -10.38
C ALA A 295 3.62 -20.43 -11.21
N LEU A 296 2.42 -20.79 -11.67
CA LEU A 296 1.59 -19.90 -12.51
C LEU A 296 1.11 -18.67 -11.76
N ILE A 297 0.60 -18.85 -10.55
CA ILE A 297 0.09 -17.76 -9.70
C ILE A 297 1.20 -16.77 -9.33
N SER A 298 2.43 -17.28 -9.15
CA SER A 298 3.61 -16.45 -8.89
C SER A 298 4.18 -15.79 -10.15
N GLY A 299 3.49 -15.88 -11.29
CA GLY A 299 3.83 -15.17 -12.51
C GLY A 299 4.87 -15.84 -13.41
N PHE A 300 5.19 -17.13 -13.19
CA PHE A 300 6.09 -17.85 -14.06
C PHE A 300 5.34 -18.42 -15.28
N ALA A 301 5.90 -18.23 -16.46
CA ALA A 301 5.31 -18.68 -17.72
C ALA A 301 5.28 -20.22 -17.86
N SER A 302 6.10 -20.97 -17.09
CA SER A 302 6.09 -22.43 -17.06
C SER A 302 6.67 -22.98 -15.78
N VAL A 303 6.21 -24.17 -15.40
CA VAL A 303 6.71 -24.92 -14.23
C VAL A 303 8.21 -25.25 -14.37
N ARG A 304 8.67 -25.52 -15.58
CA ARG A 304 10.10 -25.79 -15.85
C ARG A 304 10.97 -24.59 -15.49
N ARG A 305 10.58 -23.37 -15.95
CA ARG A 305 11.29 -22.12 -15.63
C ARG A 305 11.22 -21.81 -14.15
N PHE A 306 10.05 -22.00 -13.54
CA PHE A 306 9.86 -21.86 -12.10
C PHE A 306 10.83 -22.75 -11.32
N ASN A 307 10.85 -24.05 -11.62
CA ASN A 307 11.72 -25.01 -10.91
C ASN A 307 13.20 -24.63 -11.08
N ALA A 308 13.63 -24.27 -12.29
CA ALA A 308 15.00 -23.86 -12.55
C ALA A 308 15.39 -22.61 -11.74
N ALA A 309 14.55 -21.56 -11.77
CA ALA A 309 14.79 -20.32 -11.03
C ALA A 309 14.75 -20.57 -9.52
N PHE A 310 13.81 -21.40 -9.05
CA PHE A 310 13.64 -21.72 -7.63
C PHE A 310 14.84 -22.50 -7.08
N VAL A 311 15.31 -23.52 -7.80
CA VAL A 311 16.49 -24.30 -7.40
C VAL A 311 17.76 -23.46 -7.46
N ALA A 312 17.96 -22.67 -8.52
CA ALA A 312 19.11 -21.76 -8.61
C ALA A 312 19.17 -20.80 -7.44
N HIS A 313 18.02 -20.33 -6.97
CA HIS A 313 17.90 -19.31 -5.94
C HIS A 313 17.94 -19.86 -4.50
N TYR A 314 17.20 -20.94 -4.25
CA TYR A 314 17.06 -21.51 -2.89
C TYR A 314 17.96 -22.72 -2.62
N GLN A 315 18.61 -23.26 -3.63
CA GLN A 315 19.38 -24.52 -3.56
C GLN A 315 18.53 -25.72 -3.07
N LEU A 316 17.19 -25.59 -3.20
CA LEU A 316 16.18 -26.57 -2.84
C LEU A 316 15.12 -26.60 -3.94
N ASN A 317 14.57 -27.78 -4.21
CA ASN A 317 13.42 -27.83 -5.10
C ASN A 317 12.10 -27.46 -4.35
N PRO A 318 11.04 -27.03 -5.06
CA PRO A 318 9.78 -26.65 -4.45
C PRO A 318 9.15 -27.73 -3.56
N THR A 319 9.32 -29.01 -3.92
CA THR A 319 8.79 -30.14 -3.13
C THR A 319 9.53 -30.29 -1.81
N GLN A 320 10.85 -30.12 -1.80
CA GLN A 320 11.64 -30.12 -0.56
C GLN A 320 11.28 -28.96 0.35
N MET A 321 11.05 -27.79 -0.24
CA MET A 321 10.60 -26.60 0.50
C MET A 321 9.25 -26.86 1.20
N ARG A 322 8.30 -27.49 0.52
CA ARG A 322 6.97 -27.79 1.07
C ARG A 322 7.04 -28.77 2.25
N ARG A 323 7.89 -29.80 2.19
CA ARG A 323 8.05 -30.77 3.27
C ARG A 323 8.51 -30.16 4.60
N GLN A 324 9.08 -28.94 4.55
CA GLN A 324 9.52 -28.19 5.72
C GLN A 324 8.45 -27.25 6.27
N GLY A 325 7.34 -27.05 5.54
CA GLY A 325 6.18 -26.24 5.93
C GLY A 325 4.93 -27.10 5.96
N ALA A 326 4.40 -27.40 7.13
CA ALA A 326 3.11 -28.11 7.25
C ALA A 326 1.99 -27.08 7.06
N GLY A 327 1.35 -27.10 5.90
CA GLY A 327 0.09 -26.39 5.68
C GLY A 327 -1.04 -27.10 6.44
N GLN A 328 -1.83 -26.36 7.21
CA GLN A 328 -3.04 -26.88 7.84
C GLN A 328 -4.12 -27.13 6.77
N SER A 329 -4.72 -28.30 6.81
CA SER A 329 -5.92 -28.62 6.04
C SER A 329 -7.14 -28.03 6.76
N GLY A 330 -7.85 -27.12 6.13
CA GLY A 330 -9.07 -26.50 6.63
C GLY A 330 -9.79 -25.76 5.50
N ASP A 331 -11.01 -25.31 5.73
CA ASP A 331 -11.78 -24.53 4.75
C ASP A 331 -11.08 -23.20 4.42
N GLY A 332 -10.47 -23.13 3.24
CA GLY A 332 -9.75 -21.97 2.73
C GLY A 332 -8.23 -21.96 2.98
N ILE A 333 -7.59 -20.97 2.40
CA ILE A 333 -6.13 -20.81 2.37
C ILE A 333 -5.71 -19.82 3.46
N THR A 334 -4.79 -20.22 4.35
CA THR A 334 -4.29 -19.33 5.41
C THR A 334 -2.88 -18.82 5.09
N VAL A 335 -2.68 -17.51 5.17
CA VAL A 335 -1.41 -16.82 4.93
C VAL A 335 -1.11 -15.87 6.09
N ARG A 336 0.17 -15.71 6.44
CA ARG A 336 0.63 -14.77 7.46
C ARG A 336 1.34 -13.59 6.82
N LEU A 337 1.02 -12.37 7.28
CA LEU A 337 1.56 -11.11 6.74
C LEU A 337 2.21 -10.33 7.89
N GLY A 338 3.51 -10.06 7.81
CA GLY A 338 4.22 -9.27 8.82
C GLY A 338 3.93 -7.77 8.69
N TYR A 339 4.01 -7.06 9.83
CA TYR A 339 3.98 -5.60 9.91
C TYR A 339 5.01 -5.09 10.92
N ARG A 340 5.34 -3.78 10.88
CA ARG A 340 6.27 -3.14 11.82
C ARG A 340 5.52 -2.53 13.00
N PRO A 341 5.95 -2.76 14.25
CA PRO A 341 5.46 -2.02 15.40
C PRO A 341 6.09 -0.61 15.46
N PRO A 342 5.47 0.36 16.16
CA PRO A 342 4.16 0.25 16.79
C PRO A 342 3.01 0.23 15.77
N TYR A 343 1.93 -0.45 16.13
CA TYR A 343 0.71 -0.52 15.33
C TYR A 343 -0.50 -0.51 16.28
N ASP A 344 -1.34 0.48 16.18
CA ASP A 344 -2.59 0.58 16.93
C ASP A 344 -3.68 -0.26 16.24
N VAL A 345 -3.74 -1.54 16.65
CA VAL A 345 -4.71 -2.50 16.12
C VAL A 345 -6.13 -2.12 16.49
N ALA A 346 -6.34 -1.65 17.72
CA ALA A 346 -7.66 -1.28 18.22
C ALA A 346 -8.25 -0.12 17.41
N ALA A 347 -7.49 0.94 17.18
CA ALA A 347 -7.92 2.07 16.36
C ALA A 347 -8.23 1.66 14.91
N MET A 348 -7.45 0.75 14.33
CA MET A 348 -7.69 0.24 12.98
C MET A 348 -8.99 -0.55 12.90
N LEU A 349 -9.22 -1.48 13.83
CA LEU A 349 -10.44 -2.29 13.88
C LEU A 349 -11.66 -1.43 14.18
N GLU A 350 -11.55 -0.45 15.09
CA GLU A 350 -12.63 0.50 15.37
C GLU A 350 -12.99 1.31 14.12
N PHE A 351 -12.00 1.76 13.35
CA PHE A 351 -12.25 2.46 12.10
C PHE A 351 -13.08 1.59 11.15
N PHE A 352 -12.69 0.34 10.93
CA PHE A 352 -13.43 -0.57 10.04
C PHE A 352 -14.82 -0.92 10.59
N THR A 353 -14.97 -1.14 11.90
CA THR A 353 -16.28 -1.39 12.56
C THR A 353 -17.25 -0.24 12.30
N ARG A 354 -16.77 0.99 12.46
CA ARG A 354 -17.57 2.22 12.27
C ARG A 354 -18.04 2.38 10.82
N HIS A 355 -17.25 1.90 9.85
CA HIS A 355 -17.49 2.05 8.42
C HIS A 355 -18.00 0.78 7.73
N ALA A 356 -18.16 -0.34 8.44
CA ALA A 356 -18.56 -1.61 7.87
C ALA A 356 -19.94 -1.53 7.20
N ILE A 357 -20.04 -2.05 5.98
CA ILE A 357 -21.29 -2.19 5.24
C ILE A 357 -21.81 -3.62 5.45
N PRO A 358 -22.96 -3.81 6.12
CA PRO A 358 -23.60 -5.12 6.23
C PRO A 358 -23.75 -5.81 4.87
N ALA A 359 -23.81 -7.12 4.86
CA ALA A 359 -23.84 -8.01 3.69
C ALA A 359 -22.50 -8.16 2.94
N ILE A 360 -21.55 -7.25 3.09
CA ILE A 360 -20.21 -7.37 2.49
C ILE A 360 -19.08 -7.32 3.52
N GLU A 361 -19.32 -6.82 4.72
CA GLU A 361 -18.31 -6.68 5.79
C GLU A 361 -18.90 -7.01 7.16
N PHE A 362 -18.09 -7.64 8.01
CA PHE A 362 -18.39 -7.79 9.43
C PHE A 362 -17.11 -7.74 10.28
N ILE A 363 -17.25 -7.37 11.54
CA ILE A 363 -16.22 -7.50 12.55
C ILE A 363 -16.86 -8.18 13.75
N ALA A 364 -16.25 -9.28 14.22
CA ALA A 364 -16.78 -10.10 15.30
C ALA A 364 -15.63 -10.70 16.12
N ASP A 365 -15.88 -10.88 17.40
CA ASP A 365 -14.97 -11.51 18.33
C ASP A 365 -15.24 -13.01 18.46
N ASP A 366 -14.17 -13.80 18.58
CA ASP A 366 -14.23 -15.18 19.00
C ASP A 366 -13.25 -15.44 20.16
N THR A 367 -13.08 -16.72 20.54
CA THR A 367 -12.14 -17.13 21.59
C THR A 367 -10.68 -16.84 21.27
N HIS A 368 -10.35 -16.53 20.02
CA HIS A 368 -9.00 -16.30 19.53
C HIS A 368 -8.72 -14.82 19.21
N GLY A 369 -9.69 -13.93 19.38
CA GLY A 369 -9.60 -12.49 19.14
C GLY A 369 -10.58 -11.96 18.10
N THR A 370 -10.35 -10.73 17.66
CA THR A 370 -11.25 -10.02 16.73
C THR A 370 -10.94 -10.39 15.27
N TRP A 371 -11.96 -10.86 14.55
CA TRP A 371 -11.93 -11.12 13.13
C TRP A 371 -12.62 -10.02 12.34
N ALA A 372 -11.99 -9.59 11.25
CA ALA A 372 -12.63 -8.76 10.24
C ALA A 372 -12.83 -9.61 8.98
N GLY A 373 -14.09 -9.78 8.60
CA GLY A 373 -14.49 -10.56 7.43
C GLY A 373 -15.10 -9.69 6.35
N ARG A 374 -14.87 -10.04 5.07
CA ARG A 374 -15.52 -9.37 3.96
C ARG A 374 -15.53 -10.20 2.68
N THR A 375 -16.43 -9.82 1.77
CA THR A 375 -16.44 -10.30 0.39
C THR A 375 -15.43 -9.53 -0.47
N PHE A 376 -14.92 -10.19 -1.49
CA PHE A 376 -14.01 -9.60 -2.46
C PHE A 376 -14.29 -10.14 -3.86
N CYS A 377 -14.23 -9.25 -4.84
CA CYS A 377 -14.31 -9.60 -6.26
C CYS A 377 -13.23 -8.86 -7.04
N THR A 378 -12.66 -9.54 -8.01
CA THR A 378 -11.73 -8.94 -8.97
C THR A 378 -11.87 -9.62 -10.32
N GLU A 379 -11.43 -8.96 -11.39
CA GLU A 379 -11.43 -9.51 -12.73
C GLU A 379 -10.01 -9.87 -13.14
N THR A 380 -9.79 -11.09 -13.59
CA THR A 380 -8.50 -11.53 -14.10
C THR A 380 -8.70 -12.29 -15.41
N GLY A 381 -8.04 -11.82 -16.48
CA GLY A 381 -8.17 -12.43 -17.80
C GLY A 381 -9.61 -12.41 -18.34
N GLY A 382 -10.41 -11.40 -18.02
CA GLY A 382 -11.80 -11.26 -18.44
C GLY A 382 -12.78 -12.15 -17.67
N LYS A 383 -12.34 -12.79 -16.57
CA LYS A 383 -13.20 -13.64 -15.72
C LYS A 383 -13.29 -13.08 -14.30
N PRO A 384 -14.49 -12.94 -13.74
CA PRO A 384 -14.66 -12.55 -12.35
C PRO A 384 -14.14 -13.66 -11.42
N GLN A 385 -13.42 -13.25 -10.38
CA GLN A 385 -12.96 -14.09 -9.29
C GLN A 385 -13.56 -13.50 -8.01
N ALA A 386 -14.49 -14.19 -7.40
CA ALA A 386 -15.19 -13.73 -6.21
C ALA A 386 -15.04 -14.72 -5.05
N GLY A 387 -15.08 -14.21 -3.84
CA GLY A 387 -14.98 -15.03 -2.64
C GLY A 387 -15.01 -14.19 -1.38
N TRP A 388 -14.58 -14.81 -0.29
CA TRP A 388 -14.49 -14.17 1.02
C TRP A 388 -13.05 -14.20 1.55
N LEU A 389 -12.77 -13.28 2.45
CA LEU A 389 -11.55 -13.23 3.22
C LEU A 389 -11.84 -12.87 4.69
N LEU A 390 -11.02 -13.41 5.60
CA LEU A 390 -11.03 -13.12 7.01
C LEU A 390 -9.63 -12.70 7.43
N THR A 391 -9.55 -11.73 8.33
CA THR A 391 -8.28 -11.25 8.87
C THR A 391 -8.33 -11.15 10.39
N ARG A 392 -7.21 -11.47 11.04
CA ARG A 392 -7.03 -11.33 12.48
C ARG A 392 -5.59 -10.94 12.80
N PHE A 393 -5.40 -10.01 13.71
CA PHE A 393 -4.07 -9.63 14.17
C PHE A 393 -3.52 -10.63 15.20
N ASP A 394 -2.25 -11.02 15.04
CA ASP A 394 -1.42 -11.71 16.02
C ASP A 394 -0.35 -10.72 16.48
N GLU A 395 -0.71 -9.91 17.49
CA GLU A 395 0.13 -8.80 17.96
C GLU A 395 1.44 -9.29 18.57
N ALA A 396 1.41 -10.46 19.24
CA ALA A 396 2.60 -11.05 19.84
C ALA A 396 3.69 -11.37 18.81
N ARG A 397 3.29 -11.65 17.55
CA ARG A 397 4.21 -11.94 16.44
C ARG A 397 4.34 -10.79 15.45
N CYS A 398 3.66 -9.67 15.65
CA CYS A 398 3.54 -8.58 14.68
C CYS A 398 3.10 -9.10 13.29
N GLN A 399 2.05 -9.91 13.25
CA GLN A 399 1.52 -10.53 12.04
C GLN A 399 0.01 -10.36 11.93
N LEU A 400 -0.46 -10.26 10.69
CA LEU A 400 -1.87 -10.42 10.33
C LEU A 400 -2.06 -11.84 9.77
N VAL A 401 -2.98 -12.59 10.34
CA VAL A 401 -3.44 -13.89 9.81
C VAL A 401 -4.55 -13.60 8.81
N LEU A 402 -4.37 -14.01 7.58
CA LEU A 402 -5.32 -13.88 6.48
C LEU A 402 -5.84 -15.26 6.08
N ARG A 403 -7.15 -15.47 6.09
CA ARG A 403 -7.81 -16.65 5.50
C ARG A 403 -8.60 -16.22 4.26
N VAL A 404 -8.50 -17.00 3.21
CA VAL A 404 -9.08 -16.68 1.89
C VAL A 404 -9.82 -17.90 1.37
N SER A 405 -11.01 -17.68 0.79
CA SER A 405 -11.77 -18.74 0.14
C SER A 405 -10.97 -19.38 -1.00
N ASP A 406 -11.19 -20.67 -1.23
CA ASP A 406 -10.55 -21.40 -2.32
C ASP A 406 -10.87 -20.84 -3.71
N SER A 407 -12.00 -20.17 -3.88
CA SER A 407 -12.41 -19.50 -5.12
C SER A 407 -11.42 -18.38 -5.53
N LEU A 408 -10.75 -17.74 -4.57
CA LEU A 408 -9.77 -16.68 -4.80
C LEU A 408 -8.33 -17.21 -4.95
N ARG A 409 -8.14 -18.53 -4.99
CA ARG A 409 -6.83 -19.19 -5.10
C ARG A 409 -6.01 -18.67 -6.27
N GLY A 410 -6.64 -18.49 -7.43
CA GLY A 410 -5.98 -18.02 -8.66
C GLY A 410 -5.43 -16.60 -8.57
N VAL A 411 -5.95 -15.79 -7.66
CA VAL A 411 -5.60 -14.38 -7.47
C VAL A 411 -5.00 -14.10 -6.09
N LEU A 412 -4.53 -15.14 -5.40
CA LEU A 412 -4.04 -15.03 -4.02
C LEU A 412 -2.92 -13.98 -3.82
N PRO A 413 -1.91 -13.82 -4.70
CA PRO A 413 -0.94 -12.75 -4.57
C PRO A 413 -1.57 -11.36 -4.62
N LEU A 414 -2.59 -11.15 -5.46
CA LEU A 414 -3.35 -9.89 -5.54
C LEU A 414 -4.13 -9.65 -4.24
N VAL A 415 -4.80 -10.68 -3.70
CA VAL A 415 -5.50 -10.60 -2.41
C VAL A 415 -4.52 -10.21 -1.30
N ILE A 416 -3.35 -10.85 -1.23
CA ILE A 416 -2.29 -10.53 -0.27
C ILE A 416 -1.87 -9.05 -0.41
N HIS A 417 -1.60 -8.61 -1.63
CA HIS A 417 -1.21 -7.21 -1.89
C HIS A 417 -2.29 -6.23 -1.45
N ARG A 418 -3.56 -6.49 -1.78
CA ARG A 418 -4.70 -5.65 -1.40
C ARG A 418 -4.94 -5.62 0.11
N VAL A 419 -4.80 -6.76 0.80
CA VAL A 419 -4.91 -6.83 2.27
C VAL A 419 -3.77 -6.09 2.96
N ARG A 420 -2.53 -6.17 2.44
CA ARG A 420 -1.42 -5.36 2.94
C ARG A 420 -1.72 -3.86 2.80
N ALA A 421 -2.29 -3.44 1.67
CA ALA A 421 -2.70 -2.06 1.43
C ALA A 421 -3.89 -1.64 2.32
N LEU A 422 -4.88 -2.52 2.53
CA LEU A 422 -6.06 -2.28 3.37
C LEU A 422 -5.66 -1.90 4.80
N PHE A 423 -4.74 -2.67 5.40
CA PHE A 423 -4.28 -2.51 6.78
C PHE A 423 -2.97 -1.73 6.91
N ASP A 424 -2.44 -1.17 5.82
CA ASP A 424 -1.20 -0.39 5.82
C ASP A 424 -0.02 -1.12 6.48
N LEU A 425 0.13 -2.42 6.19
CA LEU A 425 1.12 -3.29 6.84
C LEU A 425 2.57 -2.95 6.46
N ASP A 426 2.76 -2.24 5.34
CA ASP A 426 4.08 -1.89 4.80
C ASP A 426 4.60 -0.53 5.28
N ALA A 427 3.79 0.23 6.04
CA ALA A 427 4.20 1.52 6.58
C ALA A 427 5.48 1.41 7.42
N ASP A 428 6.27 2.47 7.42
CA ASP A 428 7.45 2.62 8.26
C ASP A 428 7.16 3.59 9.41
N PRO A 429 6.79 3.08 10.62
CA PRO A 429 6.47 3.94 11.75
C PRO A 429 7.63 4.80 12.19
N ALA A 430 8.88 4.32 12.07
CA ALA A 430 10.03 5.09 12.48
C ALA A 430 10.21 6.34 11.60
N ALA A 431 10.09 6.18 10.27
CA ALA A 431 10.15 7.30 9.33
C ALA A 431 8.97 8.27 9.52
N ILE A 432 7.76 7.76 9.76
CA ILE A 432 6.57 8.58 9.99
C ILE A 432 6.70 9.36 11.30
N ASN A 433 7.09 8.68 12.39
CA ASN A 433 7.19 9.26 13.72
C ASN A 433 8.33 10.28 13.83
N SER A 434 9.42 10.11 13.07
CA SER A 434 10.51 11.11 13.02
C SER A 434 10.01 12.51 12.60
N VAL A 435 8.90 12.59 11.86
CA VAL A 435 8.29 13.84 11.42
C VAL A 435 7.08 14.24 12.28
N LEU A 436 6.24 13.27 12.65
CA LEU A 436 4.92 13.55 13.20
C LEU A 436 4.85 13.48 14.73
N HIS A 437 5.79 12.82 15.41
CA HIS A 437 5.74 12.61 16.86
C HIS A 437 5.65 13.91 17.65
N ALA A 438 6.41 14.94 17.27
CA ALA A 438 6.40 16.24 17.95
C ALA A 438 5.02 16.92 17.92
N SER A 439 4.26 16.74 16.81
CA SER A 439 2.92 17.32 16.66
C SER A 439 1.80 16.42 17.20
N PHE A 440 2.01 15.09 17.20
CA PHE A 440 1.00 14.09 17.54
C PHE A 440 1.62 12.91 18.31
N PRO A 441 2.09 13.10 19.56
CA PRO A 441 2.85 12.08 20.29
C PRO A 441 2.03 10.82 20.61
N ALA A 442 0.71 10.95 20.82
CA ALA A 442 -0.17 9.82 21.07
C ALA A 442 -0.52 8.99 19.83
N GLY A 443 -0.08 9.42 18.63
CA GLY A 443 -0.47 8.81 17.36
C GLY A 443 0.53 7.85 16.74
N ASP A 444 1.61 7.46 17.42
CA ASP A 444 2.75 6.74 16.83
C ASP A 444 2.42 5.37 16.22
N GLY A 445 1.37 4.71 16.70
CA GLY A 445 0.88 3.44 16.17
C GLY A 445 -0.21 3.55 15.11
N LEU A 446 -0.77 4.75 14.90
CA LEU A 446 -1.87 4.95 13.96
C LEU A 446 -1.43 4.76 12.50
N ARG A 447 -2.28 4.10 11.72
CA ARG A 447 -2.08 3.79 10.31
C ARG A 447 -3.16 4.45 9.45
N VAL A 448 -2.88 4.61 8.17
CA VAL A 448 -3.89 5.08 7.19
C VAL A 448 -4.72 3.87 6.74
N PRO A 449 -6.01 3.76 7.12
CA PRO A 449 -6.87 2.68 6.63
C PRO A 449 -7.00 2.76 5.11
N GLY A 450 -6.61 1.70 4.42
CA GLY A 450 -6.68 1.62 2.97
C GLY A 450 -8.03 1.16 2.44
N SER A 451 -8.01 0.52 1.26
CA SER A 451 -9.15 -0.16 0.65
C SER A 451 -8.68 -1.39 -0.10
N LEU A 452 -9.52 -2.44 -0.16
CA LEU A 452 -9.29 -3.58 -1.06
C LEU A 452 -9.59 -3.21 -2.52
N ASP A 453 -10.59 -2.35 -2.73
CA ASP A 453 -10.99 -1.83 -4.02
C ASP A 453 -11.10 -0.31 -3.97
N GLY A 454 -10.32 0.37 -4.81
CA GLY A 454 -10.33 1.82 -4.89
C GLY A 454 -11.61 2.38 -5.52
N TYR A 455 -12.26 1.62 -6.41
CA TYR A 455 -13.56 2.01 -6.96
C TYR A 455 -14.64 2.01 -5.88
N GLU A 456 -14.74 0.94 -5.10
CA GLU A 456 -15.64 0.88 -3.95
C GLU A 456 -15.40 2.07 -3.01
N LEU A 457 -14.13 2.34 -2.68
CA LEU A 457 -13.78 3.47 -1.82
C LEU A 457 -14.24 4.80 -2.40
N ALA A 458 -14.08 5.03 -3.70
CA ALA A 458 -14.49 6.27 -4.35
C ALA A 458 -16.02 6.47 -4.29
N VAL A 459 -16.79 5.41 -4.53
CA VAL A 459 -18.26 5.44 -4.36
C VAL A 459 -18.63 5.73 -2.91
N ARG A 460 -18.00 5.07 -1.94
CA ARG A 460 -18.22 5.30 -0.50
C ARG A 460 -17.86 6.73 -0.09
N ALA A 461 -16.80 7.30 -0.64
CA ALA A 461 -16.41 8.69 -0.39
C ALA A 461 -17.47 9.69 -0.88
N VAL A 462 -18.06 9.44 -2.06
CA VAL A 462 -19.17 10.25 -2.59
C VAL A 462 -20.41 10.14 -1.72
N LEU A 463 -20.78 8.91 -1.31
CA LEU A 463 -21.92 8.69 -0.41
C LEU A 463 -21.74 9.42 0.92
N GLY A 464 -20.50 9.53 1.42
CA GLY A 464 -20.16 10.18 2.69
C GLY A 464 -20.06 11.71 2.65
N GLN A 465 -20.19 12.36 1.50
CA GLN A 465 -20.09 13.81 1.41
C GLN A 465 -21.13 14.53 2.29
N GLN A 466 -20.67 15.42 3.19
CA GLN A 466 -21.51 16.29 4.01
C GLN A 466 -22.59 15.60 4.85
N ILE A 467 -22.38 14.33 5.24
CA ILE A 467 -23.30 13.60 6.11
C ILE A 467 -22.53 12.81 7.17
N THR A 468 -23.25 12.26 8.14
CA THR A 468 -22.65 11.40 9.18
C THR A 468 -22.21 10.05 8.60
N VAL A 469 -21.21 9.42 9.22
CA VAL A 469 -20.74 8.08 8.85
C VAL A 469 -21.88 7.06 8.89
N ALA A 470 -22.78 7.15 9.87
CA ALA A 470 -23.92 6.26 9.99
C ALA A 470 -24.88 6.40 8.79
N ALA A 471 -25.21 7.62 8.38
CA ALA A 471 -26.07 7.87 7.20
C ALA A 471 -25.40 7.38 5.89
N ALA A 472 -24.09 7.61 5.74
CA ALA A 472 -23.33 7.12 4.59
C ALA A 472 -23.34 5.59 4.52
N ARG A 473 -23.17 4.91 5.66
CA ARG A 473 -23.23 3.45 5.77
C ARG A 473 -24.59 2.91 5.37
N THR A 474 -25.67 3.54 5.85
CA THR A 474 -27.04 3.12 5.50
C THR A 474 -27.31 3.23 3.98
N MET A 475 -26.86 4.33 3.35
CA MET A 475 -27.00 4.47 1.90
C MET A 475 -26.13 3.45 1.15
N ALA A 476 -24.90 3.20 1.62
CA ALA A 476 -24.03 2.19 1.03
C ALA A 476 -24.62 0.77 1.16
N GLN A 477 -25.24 0.45 2.30
CA GLN A 477 -25.96 -0.80 2.51
C GLN A 477 -27.10 -0.96 1.50
N ARG A 478 -27.98 0.04 1.35
CA ARG A 478 -29.06 0.02 0.37
C ARG A 478 -28.54 -0.14 -1.06
N LEU A 479 -27.43 0.52 -1.40
CA LEU A 479 -26.78 0.38 -2.69
C LEU A 479 -26.31 -1.05 -2.94
N VAL A 480 -25.66 -1.68 -1.95
CA VAL A 480 -25.21 -3.08 -2.03
C VAL A 480 -26.39 -4.04 -2.11
N GLU A 481 -27.44 -3.85 -1.32
CA GLU A 481 -28.64 -4.69 -1.34
C GLU A 481 -29.36 -4.62 -2.69
N ARG A 482 -29.38 -3.45 -3.33
CA ARG A 482 -30.10 -3.24 -4.60
C ARG A 482 -29.31 -3.67 -5.83
N PHE A 483 -28.00 -3.39 -5.85
CA PHE A 483 -27.16 -3.55 -7.03
C PHE A 483 -26.03 -4.57 -6.88
N GLY A 484 -25.74 -5.02 -5.65
CA GLY A 484 -24.69 -6.00 -5.38
C GLY A 484 -25.11 -7.40 -5.81
N GLU A 485 -24.20 -8.13 -6.43
CA GLU A 485 -24.39 -9.51 -6.83
C GLU A 485 -24.42 -10.43 -5.61
N PRO A 486 -25.35 -11.40 -5.51
CA PRO A 486 -25.35 -12.39 -4.44
C PRO A 486 -24.09 -13.27 -4.50
N ILE A 487 -23.60 -13.67 -3.33
CA ILE A 487 -22.50 -14.62 -3.19
C ILE A 487 -22.80 -15.60 -2.05
N GLU A 488 -22.53 -16.87 -2.28
CA GLU A 488 -22.60 -17.88 -1.25
C GLU A 488 -21.28 -17.94 -0.48
N THR A 489 -21.37 -17.81 0.83
CA THR A 489 -20.22 -17.93 1.74
C THR A 489 -20.63 -18.70 3.00
N PRO A 490 -19.68 -19.34 3.71
CA PRO A 490 -19.99 -19.97 5.00
C PRO A 490 -20.33 -18.96 6.11
N TRP A 491 -20.29 -17.66 5.81
CA TRP A 491 -20.50 -16.58 6.76
C TRP A 491 -21.86 -15.91 6.52
N PRO A 492 -22.84 -16.03 7.43
CA PRO A 492 -24.20 -15.54 7.20
C PRO A 492 -24.28 -14.03 7.00
N HIS A 493 -23.23 -13.28 7.39
CA HIS A 493 -23.14 -11.83 7.21
C HIS A 493 -22.50 -11.41 5.88
N LEU A 494 -21.96 -12.35 5.11
CA LEU A 494 -21.31 -12.08 3.81
C LEU A 494 -22.14 -12.70 2.69
N THR A 495 -23.12 -11.96 2.21
CA THR A 495 -24.12 -12.46 1.27
C THR A 495 -24.11 -11.76 -0.09
N ARG A 496 -23.36 -10.65 -0.21
CA ARG A 496 -23.29 -9.87 -1.44
C ARG A 496 -21.87 -9.41 -1.76
N LEU A 497 -21.66 -9.11 -3.03
CA LEU A 497 -20.50 -8.36 -3.52
C LEU A 497 -20.84 -6.88 -3.62
N PHE A 498 -19.83 -6.01 -3.57
CA PHE A 498 -20.03 -4.60 -3.91
C PHE A 498 -20.41 -4.49 -5.39
N PRO A 499 -21.34 -3.58 -5.78
CA PRO A 499 -21.78 -3.44 -7.16
C PRO A 499 -20.64 -3.19 -8.13
N ALA A 500 -20.57 -3.97 -9.21
CA ALA A 500 -19.54 -3.83 -10.22
C ALA A 500 -19.60 -2.45 -10.93
N PRO A 501 -18.48 -1.91 -11.45
CA PRO A 501 -18.48 -0.62 -12.16
C PRO A 501 -19.48 -0.56 -13.31
N ALA A 502 -19.60 -1.63 -14.11
CA ALA A 502 -20.54 -1.69 -15.24
C ALA A 502 -22.02 -1.57 -14.81
N VAL A 503 -22.35 -2.12 -13.61
CA VAL A 503 -23.71 -2.06 -13.06
C VAL A 503 -24.08 -0.63 -12.68
N LEU A 504 -23.20 0.07 -11.93
CA LEU A 504 -23.48 1.45 -11.52
C LEU A 504 -23.31 2.46 -12.67
N ALA A 505 -22.51 2.15 -13.68
CA ALA A 505 -22.37 2.96 -14.89
C ALA A 505 -23.68 3.05 -15.70
N SER A 506 -24.51 1.99 -15.65
CA SER A 506 -25.80 1.89 -16.33
C SER A 506 -27.00 2.16 -15.43
N ALA A 507 -26.80 2.41 -14.13
CA ALA A 507 -27.87 2.66 -13.18
C ALA A 507 -28.62 3.95 -13.52
N SER A 508 -29.98 3.89 -13.50
CA SER A 508 -30.79 5.09 -13.70
C SER A 508 -30.76 6.00 -12.47
N GLY A 509 -30.92 7.31 -12.70
CA GLY A 509 -31.02 8.28 -11.61
C GLY A 509 -32.17 7.99 -10.65
N ASP A 510 -33.31 7.49 -11.17
CA ASP A 510 -34.48 7.13 -10.35
C ASP A 510 -34.15 5.96 -9.41
N ALA A 511 -33.49 4.91 -9.93
CA ALA A 511 -33.12 3.75 -9.13
C ALA A 511 -32.14 4.14 -8.00
N LEU A 512 -31.20 5.05 -8.26
CA LEU A 512 -30.30 5.61 -7.23
C LEU A 512 -31.03 6.56 -6.28
N GLY A 513 -32.00 7.34 -6.80
CA GLY A 513 -32.83 8.27 -6.03
C GLY A 513 -33.70 7.58 -4.98
N GLN A 514 -34.26 6.41 -5.32
CA GLN A 514 -35.06 5.57 -4.40
C GLN A 514 -34.24 5.11 -3.17
N LEU A 515 -32.91 5.08 -3.26
CA LEU A 515 -32.02 4.76 -2.13
C LEU A 515 -31.75 5.96 -1.21
N GLY A 516 -32.29 7.14 -1.54
CA GLY A 516 -32.02 8.39 -0.83
C GLY A 516 -30.74 9.12 -1.30
N ILE A 517 -30.20 8.75 -2.46
CA ILE A 517 -29.00 9.37 -3.02
C ILE A 517 -29.42 10.59 -3.84
N VAL A 518 -28.97 11.78 -3.44
CA VAL A 518 -29.29 13.04 -4.12
C VAL A 518 -28.65 13.13 -5.51
N LYS A 519 -29.27 13.85 -6.45
CA LYS A 519 -28.90 13.92 -7.87
C LYS A 519 -27.42 14.21 -8.13
N GLN A 520 -26.81 15.13 -7.36
CA GLN A 520 -25.39 15.44 -7.51
C GLN A 520 -24.49 14.24 -7.21
N ARG A 521 -24.80 13.45 -6.15
CA ARG A 521 -24.04 12.22 -5.82
C ARG A 521 -24.30 11.11 -6.83
N GLN A 522 -25.53 11.02 -7.38
CA GLN A 522 -25.86 10.06 -8.46
C GLN A 522 -24.94 10.29 -9.66
N LEU A 523 -24.82 11.56 -10.12
CA LEU A 523 -23.94 11.93 -11.23
C LEU A 523 -22.49 11.59 -10.95
N ALA A 524 -22.00 11.85 -9.74
CA ALA A 524 -20.63 11.51 -9.34
C ALA A 524 -20.40 10.00 -9.33
N ILE A 525 -21.31 9.19 -8.75
CA ILE A 525 -21.19 7.73 -8.69
C ILE A 525 -21.19 7.12 -10.10
N VAL A 526 -22.14 7.52 -10.95
CA VAL A 526 -22.22 7.04 -12.33
C VAL A 526 -21.00 7.48 -13.14
N GLY A 527 -20.52 8.73 -12.92
CA GLY A 527 -19.31 9.24 -13.56
C GLY A 527 -18.06 8.45 -13.21
N ILE A 528 -17.84 8.15 -11.92
CA ILE A 528 -16.74 7.28 -11.46
C ILE A 528 -16.89 5.89 -12.05
N ALA A 529 -18.09 5.29 -11.97
CA ALA A 529 -18.35 3.95 -12.45
C ALA A 529 -18.03 3.80 -13.95
N ARG A 530 -18.47 4.75 -14.78
CA ARG A 530 -18.15 4.81 -16.22
C ARG A 530 -16.65 4.95 -16.47
N ALA A 531 -16.00 5.89 -15.79
CA ALA A 531 -14.57 6.13 -15.97
C ALA A 531 -13.72 4.91 -15.60
N VAL A 532 -14.12 4.13 -14.59
CA VAL A 532 -13.46 2.88 -14.18
C VAL A 532 -13.78 1.76 -15.17
N ALA A 533 -15.04 1.57 -15.55
CA ALA A 533 -15.45 0.56 -16.53
C ALA A 533 -14.74 0.76 -17.89
N ASP A 534 -14.59 2.00 -18.33
CA ASP A 534 -13.86 2.39 -19.55
C ASP A 534 -12.33 2.32 -19.39
N LYS A 535 -11.82 1.93 -18.20
CA LYS A 535 -10.38 1.90 -17.86
C LYS A 535 -9.66 3.26 -17.99
N ARG A 536 -10.42 4.36 -18.01
CA ARG A 536 -9.87 5.74 -18.02
C ARG A 536 -9.41 6.21 -16.65
N LEU A 537 -10.01 5.68 -15.58
CA LEU A 537 -9.68 6.01 -14.20
C LEU A 537 -9.16 4.75 -13.48
N GLN A 538 -7.96 4.82 -12.96
CA GLN A 538 -7.31 3.76 -12.20
C GLN A 538 -7.18 4.18 -10.72
N LEU A 539 -7.72 3.36 -9.81
CA LEU A 539 -7.80 3.68 -8.38
C LEU A 539 -7.06 2.64 -7.55
N HIS A 540 -5.74 2.57 -7.73
CA HIS A 540 -4.85 1.66 -6.99
C HIS A 540 -3.50 2.33 -6.69
N GLY A 541 -2.69 1.72 -5.84
CA GLY A 541 -1.44 2.31 -5.35
C GLY A 541 -0.36 2.58 -6.40
N GLY A 542 -0.45 1.93 -7.58
CA GLY A 542 0.46 2.14 -8.71
C GLY A 542 0.00 3.19 -9.71
N ALA A 543 -1.20 3.79 -9.54
CA ALA A 543 -1.69 4.83 -10.42
C ALA A 543 -0.90 6.14 -10.23
N ASP A 544 -0.75 6.92 -11.32
CA ASP A 544 -0.18 8.25 -11.21
C ASP A 544 -1.12 9.18 -10.45
N VAL A 545 -0.62 9.71 -9.33
CA VAL A 545 -1.43 10.47 -8.37
C VAL A 545 -1.95 11.77 -9.00
N GLN A 546 -1.10 12.51 -9.71
CA GLN A 546 -1.45 13.83 -10.23
C GLN A 546 -2.49 13.72 -11.36
N SER A 547 -2.25 12.81 -12.29
CA SER A 547 -3.19 12.52 -13.38
C SER A 547 -4.53 12.02 -12.84
N THR A 548 -4.49 11.12 -11.82
CA THR A 548 -5.71 10.58 -11.20
C THR A 548 -6.49 11.68 -10.46
N LEU A 549 -5.82 12.57 -9.72
CA LEU A 549 -6.46 13.71 -9.07
C LEU A 549 -7.12 14.65 -10.08
N ALA A 550 -6.44 14.91 -11.21
CA ALA A 550 -6.99 15.77 -12.28
C ALA A 550 -8.26 15.12 -12.89
N LEU A 551 -8.21 13.80 -13.20
CA LEU A 551 -9.35 13.06 -13.72
C LEU A 551 -10.53 13.02 -12.72
N LEU A 552 -10.26 12.79 -11.44
CA LEU A 552 -11.29 12.80 -10.40
C LEU A 552 -11.98 14.16 -10.30
N LYS A 553 -11.20 15.25 -10.26
CA LYS A 553 -11.74 16.61 -10.16
C LYS A 553 -12.50 17.06 -11.42
N ALA A 554 -12.24 16.45 -12.57
CA ALA A 554 -13.01 16.69 -13.79
C ALA A 554 -14.40 16.03 -13.77
N LEU A 555 -14.65 15.09 -12.85
CA LEU A 555 -15.97 14.46 -12.72
C LEU A 555 -16.94 15.36 -11.94
N PRO A 556 -18.19 15.53 -12.41
CA PRO A 556 -19.22 16.30 -11.70
C PRO A 556 -19.42 15.78 -10.27
N GLY A 557 -19.44 16.69 -9.29
CA GLY A 557 -19.67 16.34 -7.88
C GLY A 557 -18.44 15.83 -7.13
N ILE A 558 -17.26 15.80 -7.75
CA ILE A 558 -15.99 15.46 -7.10
C ILE A 558 -15.19 16.74 -6.86
N GLY A 559 -15.20 17.20 -5.62
CA GLY A 559 -14.37 18.30 -5.16
C GLY A 559 -12.99 17.87 -4.68
N ASP A 560 -12.16 18.86 -4.31
CA ASP A 560 -10.80 18.60 -3.82
C ASP A 560 -10.76 17.67 -2.61
N TRP A 561 -11.66 17.85 -1.63
CA TRP A 561 -11.76 16.98 -0.46
C TRP A 561 -11.93 15.50 -0.85
N THR A 562 -12.89 15.20 -1.74
CA THR A 562 -13.16 13.83 -2.17
C THR A 562 -11.96 13.24 -2.93
N ALA A 563 -11.35 14.03 -3.81
CA ALA A 563 -10.18 13.63 -4.57
C ALA A 563 -8.97 13.32 -3.64
N GLN A 564 -8.69 14.19 -2.66
CA GLN A 564 -7.61 13.99 -1.68
C GLN A 564 -7.89 12.78 -0.77
N TYR A 565 -9.13 12.58 -0.34
CA TYR A 565 -9.52 11.41 0.46
C TYR A 565 -9.33 10.09 -0.30
N ILE A 566 -9.68 10.06 -1.59
CA ILE A 566 -9.44 8.92 -2.48
C ILE A 566 -7.93 8.71 -2.67
N ALA A 567 -7.17 9.78 -2.89
CA ALA A 567 -5.72 9.70 -3.03
C ALA A 567 -5.05 9.12 -1.76
N MET A 568 -5.47 9.56 -0.59
CA MET A 568 -4.98 9.07 0.69
C MET A 568 -5.20 7.56 0.84
N ARG A 569 -6.41 7.07 0.57
CA ARG A 569 -6.83 5.72 0.94
C ARG A 569 -6.77 4.69 -0.18
N ALA A 570 -7.12 5.06 -1.44
CA ALA A 570 -7.08 4.18 -2.59
C ALA A 570 -5.72 4.19 -3.30
N LEU A 571 -5.18 5.39 -3.58
CA LEU A 571 -3.87 5.52 -4.22
C LEU A 571 -2.71 5.33 -3.25
N ARG A 572 -3.01 5.27 -1.95
CA ARG A 572 -1.99 5.12 -0.89
C ARG A 572 -0.95 6.25 -0.93
N TRP A 573 -1.38 7.47 -1.33
CA TRP A 573 -0.48 8.61 -1.35
C TRP A 573 -0.27 9.15 0.06
N PRO A 574 0.94 9.07 0.63
CA PRO A 574 1.16 9.41 2.03
C PRO A 574 1.12 10.92 2.28
N ASP A 575 1.19 11.74 1.23
CA ASP A 575 1.19 13.20 1.31
C ASP A 575 -0.15 13.82 0.85
N ALA A 576 -1.23 13.04 0.75
CA ALA A 576 -2.56 13.57 0.51
C ALA A 576 -3.06 14.36 1.73
N PHE A 577 -3.70 15.50 1.48
CA PHE A 577 -4.18 16.38 2.54
C PHE A 577 -5.51 17.05 2.17
N PRO A 578 -6.64 16.58 2.72
CA PRO A 578 -7.95 17.18 2.46
C PRO A 578 -8.15 18.43 3.32
N ALA A 579 -7.48 19.54 2.97
CA ALA A 579 -7.48 20.79 3.74
C ALA A 579 -8.88 21.37 3.99
N GLY A 580 -9.86 21.04 3.11
CA GLY A 580 -11.26 21.41 3.27
C GLY A 580 -12.05 20.56 4.27
N ASP A 581 -11.43 19.55 4.90
CA ASP A 581 -12.11 18.67 5.85
C ASP A 581 -12.46 19.39 7.15
N VAL A 582 -13.76 19.37 7.49
CA VAL A 582 -14.30 20.09 8.66
C VAL A 582 -13.76 19.53 9.97
N ALA A 583 -13.65 18.18 10.07
CA ALA A 583 -13.13 17.54 11.27
C ALA A 583 -11.64 17.82 11.43
N LEU A 584 -10.88 17.76 10.34
CA LEU A 584 -9.47 18.13 10.33
C LEU A 584 -9.25 19.58 10.77
N GLN A 585 -10.01 20.54 10.20
CA GLN A 585 -9.93 21.95 10.58
C GLN A 585 -10.27 22.18 12.06
N LYS A 586 -11.24 21.41 12.59
CA LYS A 586 -11.59 21.44 14.01
C LYS A 586 -10.45 20.88 14.88
N ALA A 587 -9.88 19.75 14.51
CA ALA A 587 -8.75 19.14 15.21
C ALA A 587 -7.52 20.04 15.26
N LEU A 588 -7.28 20.78 14.17
CA LEU A 588 -6.17 21.74 14.06
C LEU A 588 -6.47 23.12 14.70
N GLY A 589 -7.67 23.35 15.22
CA GLY A 589 -8.06 24.62 15.82
C GLY A 589 -8.20 25.78 14.84
N VAL A 590 -8.19 25.51 13.51
CA VAL A 590 -8.18 26.56 12.47
C VAL A 590 -9.57 26.90 11.92
N ARG A 591 -10.62 26.17 12.33
CA ARG A 591 -11.95 26.28 11.74
C ARG A 591 -12.58 27.68 11.87
N ALA A 592 -12.31 28.38 12.96
CA ALA A 592 -12.83 29.73 13.20
C ALA A 592 -11.99 30.83 12.52
N LEU A 593 -10.84 30.50 11.94
CA LEU A 593 -9.95 31.45 11.31
C LEU A 593 -10.42 31.83 9.90
N LYS A 594 -9.96 32.97 9.40
CA LYS A 594 -10.19 33.40 7.99
C LYS A 594 -9.51 32.37 7.07
N ASN A 595 -10.25 31.84 6.10
CA ASN A 595 -9.78 30.83 5.13
C ASN A 595 -9.23 29.55 5.80
N PRO A 596 -10.04 28.79 6.57
CA PRO A 596 -9.56 27.68 7.39
C PRO A 596 -8.85 26.58 6.58
N ALA A 597 -9.24 26.34 5.32
CA ALA A 597 -8.54 25.38 4.46
C ALA A 597 -7.10 25.81 4.15
N ARG A 598 -6.87 27.11 3.87
CA ARG A 598 -5.52 27.65 3.66
C ARG A 598 -4.67 27.58 4.93
N GLN A 599 -5.27 27.86 6.09
CA GLN A 599 -4.59 27.75 7.38
C GLN A 599 -4.19 26.31 7.69
N ALA A 600 -5.09 25.35 7.44
CA ALA A 600 -4.80 23.94 7.58
C ALA A 600 -3.67 23.49 6.64
N GLU A 601 -3.70 23.92 5.36
CA GLU A 601 -2.64 23.61 4.39
C GLU A 601 -1.29 24.18 4.86
N GLN A 602 -1.25 25.42 5.33
CA GLN A 602 -0.03 26.05 5.85
C GLN A 602 0.53 25.28 7.05
N ALA A 603 -0.32 24.89 8.01
CA ALA A 603 0.09 24.10 9.16
C ALA A 603 0.67 22.74 8.76
N SER A 604 0.15 22.14 7.68
CA SER A 604 0.53 20.82 7.21
C SER A 604 1.91 20.74 6.55
N LEU A 605 2.53 21.88 6.22
CA LEU A 605 3.82 21.91 5.51
C LEU A 605 4.94 21.21 6.30
N ALA A 606 4.91 21.29 7.63
CA ALA A 606 5.87 20.63 8.51
C ALA A 606 5.74 19.10 8.54
N TRP A 607 4.61 18.56 8.08
CA TRP A 607 4.32 17.12 8.13
C TRP A 607 4.61 16.37 6.83
N LYS A 608 5.12 17.07 5.82
CA LYS A 608 5.54 16.43 4.58
C LYS A 608 6.70 15.47 4.83
N PRO A 609 6.72 14.29 4.19
CA PRO A 609 5.78 13.79 3.18
C PRO A 609 4.65 12.90 3.78
N TRP A 610 4.34 13.03 5.07
CA TRP A 610 3.44 12.12 5.81
C TRP A 610 2.10 12.75 6.18
N ARG A 611 1.61 13.72 5.38
CA ARG A 611 0.39 14.46 5.69
C ARG A 611 -0.86 13.58 5.82
N SER A 612 -0.95 12.46 5.09
CA SER A 612 -2.04 11.50 5.24
C SER A 612 -2.08 10.87 6.64
N TYR A 613 -0.93 10.59 7.22
CA TYR A 613 -0.84 10.09 8.59
C TYR A 613 -1.15 11.18 9.61
N ALA A 614 -0.73 12.43 9.33
CA ALA A 614 -1.10 13.58 10.17
C ALA A 614 -2.62 13.78 10.20
N VAL A 615 -3.33 13.60 9.07
CA VAL A 615 -4.80 13.64 9.02
C VAL A 615 -5.43 12.59 9.94
N ILE A 616 -4.96 11.34 9.88
CA ILE A 616 -5.48 10.27 10.76
C ILE A 616 -5.23 10.60 12.24
N ARG A 617 -4.05 11.09 12.56
CA ARG A 617 -3.69 11.51 13.93
C ARG A 617 -4.53 12.69 14.40
N ALA A 618 -4.77 13.68 13.55
CA ALA A 618 -5.65 14.80 13.87
C ALA A 618 -7.11 14.35 14.07
N TRP A 619 -7.62 13.45 13.24
CA TRP A 619 -8.97 12.91 13.45
C TRP A 619 -9.11 12.12 14.76
N SER A 620 -8.08 11.37 15.17
CA SER A 620 -8.11 10.61 16.43
C SER A 620 -8.23 11.52 17.68
N THR A 621 -7.72 12.76 17.63
CA THR A 621 -7.86 13.69 18.75
C THR A 621 -9.30 14.15 19.01
N LEU A 622 -10.18 14.06 18.01
CA LEU A 622 -11.60 14.40 18.14
C LEU A 622 -12.45 13.23 18.69
N GLY A 623 -11.94 12.01 18.64
CA GLY A 623 -12.62 10.79 19.08
C GLY A 623 -12.31 10.35 20.50
N ALA A 624 -11.55 11.11 21.28
CA ALA A 624 -11.10 10.78 22.62
C ALA A 624 -12.20 10.79 23.72
N ALA A 625 -13.50 10.82 23.36
CA ALA A 625 -14.54 10.39 24.28
C ALA A 625 -14.63 8.86 24.19
N PRO A 626 -14.59 8.10 25.31
CA PRO A 626 -14.80 6.67 25.29
C PRO A 626 -16.21 6.42 24.77
N ILE A 627 -16.32 6.08 23.50
CA ILE A 627 -17.53 5.44 23.02
C ILE A 627 -17.49 4.07 23.67
N ALA A 628 -18.24 3.94 24.80
CA ALA A 628 -18.56 2.65 25.36
C ALA A 628 -18.88 1.76 24.15
N THR A 629 -18.10 0.74 23.94
CA THR A 629 -18.19 -0.21 22.85
C THR A 629 -19.55 -0.88 22.97
N LYS A 630 -20.62 -0.22 22.52
CA LYS A 630 -21.78 -0.91 22.04
C LYS A 630 -21.33 -1.51 20.68
N LEU A 631 -20.51 -2.56 20.80
CA LEU A 631 -20.54 -3.62 19.83
C LEU A 631 -22.02 -3.80 19.50
N ILE A 632 -22.38 -3.60 18.25
CA ILE A 632 -23.70 -4.03 17.78
C ILE A 632 -23.65 -5.51 18.12
N ALA A 633 -24.24 -5.88 19.27
CA ALA A 633 -24.59 -7.24 19.53
C ALA A 633 -25.58 -7.56 18.43
N VAL A 634 -25.06 -8.02 17.30
CA VAL A 634 -25.83 -8.84 16.38
C VAL A 634 -26.17 -10.03 17.25
N ASN A 635 -27.42 -10.10 17.70
CA ASN A 635 -27.97 -11.13 18.57
C ASN A 635 -28.04 -12.50 17.85
N ALA A 636 -26.96 -12.87 17.17
CA ALA A 636 -26.64 -14.21 16.74
C ALA A 636 -25.11 -14.30 16.88
N ARG A 637 -24.63 -15.05 17.85
CA ARG A 637 -23.24 -15.49 17.85
C ARG A 637 -22.95 -16.04 16.46
N PRO A 638 -21.91 -15.59 15.75
CA PRO A 638 -21.57 -16.18 14.48
C PRO A 638 -21.37 -17.68 14.71
N VAL A 639 -22.17 -18.49 14.03
CA VAL A 639 -22.01 -19.95 14.04
C VAL A 639 -20.74 -20.19 13.22
N TRP A 640 -19.64 -20.41 13.94
CA TRP A 640 -18.36 -20.74 13.32
C TRP A 640 -18.49 -22.14 12.71
N PRO A 641 -18.17 -22.37 11.44
CA PRO A 641 -18.11 -23.70 10.86
C PRO A 641 -17.18 -24.59 11.69
N ARG A 642 -17.61 -25.82 12.00
CA ARG A 642 -16.80 -26.81 12.75
C ARG A 642 -15.49 -27.03 11.98
N GLY A 643 -14.34 -26.75 12.59
CA GLY A 643 -13.01 -26.90 11.99
C GLY A 643 -12.03 -25.75 12.23
N LEU A 644 -12.35 -24.82 13.12
CA LEU A 644 -11.52 -23.65 13.46
C LEU A 644 -10.63 -23.83 14.71
N ASN A 645 -10.33 -25.09 15.11
CA ASN A 645 -9.36 -25.36 16.18
C ASN A 645 -7.93 -25.39 15.66
#